data_1e55935a45f5d678af5b348f413c4a33
#
_entry.id   1e55935a45f5d678af5b348f413c4a33
#
_cell.length_a   1.000
_cell.length_b   1.000
_cell.length_c   1.000
_cell.angle_alpha   90.00
_cell.angle_beta   90.00
_cell.angle_gamma   90.00
#
_symmetry.space_group_name_H-M   'P 1'
#
loop_
_entity.id
_entity.type
_entity.pdbx_description
1 polymer ?
#
loop_
_entity_poly.entity_id
_entity_poly.type
_entity_poly.pdbx_seq_one_letter_code
_entity_poly.pdbx_strand_id
1 'polypeptide(L)'
;MIGILKRQAVIVLLFICFFPTMAVAQVDQFKLKQVLQDANAGDISACAYLGKMYYEGTGVAQNYHEAFKWYQKAADNGVTGAYTWLGVMYYNGQGVAQNYQKAFLWTKKAAENGAADAYVGLGVMYCKGQGVAQNYGEAIQWFQKAVDNGDAVAYGWLVGMYYNGQGVSQNYGEAFKWTKKAAEKGIADAYARLGVMYYKGQGVAQNYNEAFKWYQKAADNGIADACAYLGKMYYEGTGVAQNYHEAFKWYQKAADNGVTGAYTWLGVMYYDGQGVAQNYEKAFLWTKKAAENGAANAYVGLGVMYCNGQGVAQNYNEAFKWFQKAADNGVASAFAYLGEMYYAGTGVAQNYNEAFKWYQKAVDNGDADAYVGLGVMYCKGQGVAQNYNEAFKWFQKAADNGVASAFAYLGEMYYAGDGVAQNYNEAFKWFQKAADNGITTGIYYFLADMFYTGKTGITDYSQAKKYAELAIKNDTLDVVGHRILAKLYIHGYGVEKNIAKAEALIEQALAHCKKDGSSDYPCYTMDAKGELFWVMGDKVKAKEIYDSINKNAPDFYAKIGETELSKYMKVYKEVDVDDDIPIVVKKNEKVFAVVIANEKYQMEKAVQYAKNDGRVFAEYCRKTLGLPEKNIHYVTDATLNNLKYELKWLQNVMKVYRGEAKVIFYYAGHGIPDEQNKNGYLLPIDGYGSDVTTGYALDDLFKTLGNMPSKSVTIFLDACFSGAKRDGDMLASTRGVAIKVKQNAPQGNMVVFSAAQGDETAYPYNEFEHGLFTYYLLKKLQETKGDVTLGELGDYIKTKVEQQSIVVNGKLQSPSIMSAPLIGNDWKTWKLDK
;
A
#
# COMPACT_ATOMS: atom_id res chain seq x y z
N MET A 1 8.83 20.53 12.92
CA MET A 1 9.26 21.82 13.50
C MET A 1 10.53 22.41 12.85
N ILE A 2 11.57 21.61 12.59
CA ILE A 2 12.81 22.07 11.90
C ILE A 2 12.57 22.47 10.43
N GLY A 3 11.59 21.88 9.74
CA GLY A 3 11.27 22.20 8.34
C GLY A 3 10.65 23.59 8.12
N ILE A 4 9.90 24.10 9.09
CA ILE A 4 9.23 25.41 9.02
C ILE A 4 10.25 26.54 9.22
N LEU A 5 11.21 26.35 10.13
CA LEU A 5 12.31 27.32 10.33
C LEU A 5 13.28 27.39 9.14
N LYS A 6 13.48 26.27 8.42
CA LYS A 6 14.30 26.28 7.18
C LYS A 6 13.60 27.01 6.02
N ARG A 7 12.27 26.90 5.90
CA ARG A 7 11.50 27.66 4.89
C ARG A 7 11.43 29.15 5.23
N GLN A 8 11.29 29.51 6.51
CA GLN A 8 11.24 30.93 6.92
C GLN A 8 12.58 31.65 6.75
N ALA A 9 13.71 30.96 6.94
CA ALA A 9 15.03 31.59 6.74
C ALA A 9 15.34 31.94 5.27
N VAL A 10 14.74 31.22 4.33
CA VAL A 10 14.82 31.50 2.88
C VAL A 10 13.83 32.59 2.47
N ILE A 11 12.68 32.68 3.16
CA ILE A 11 11.61 33.64 2.84
C ILE A 11 11.98 35.06 3.27
N VAL A 12 12.73 35.24 4.36
CA VAL A 12 13.12 36.60 4.85
C VAL A 12 14.05 37.34 3.88
N LEU A 13 14.79 36.60 3.03
CA LEU A 13 15.63 37.19 1.99
C LEU A 13 14.92 37.32 0.62
N LEU A 14 13.77 36.63 0.44
CA LEU A 14 12.96 36.69 -0.78
C LEU A 14 11.80 37.71 -0.71
N PHE A 15 11.38 38.13 0.50
CA PHE A 15 10.22 39.02 0.67
C PHE A 15 10.48 40.51 0.47
N ILE A 16 11.73 40.90 0.20
CA ILE A 16 12.01 42.29 -0.28
C ILE A 16 11.62 42.42 -1.79
N CYS A 17 11.18 41.34 -2.46
CA CYS A 17 10.91 41.32 -3.90
C CYS A 17 9.46 41.08 -4.31
N PHE A 18 8.47 41.13 -3.42
CA PHE A 18 7.06 40.98 -3.84
C PHE A 18 6.32 42.34 -3.75
N PHE A 19 6.62 43.19 -4.74
CA PHE A 19 5.61 44.12 -5.25
C PHE A 19 4.89 43.50 -6.43
N PRO A 20 3.56 43.79 -6.61
CA PRO A 20 2.78 43.15 -7.69
C PRO A 20 3.42 43.43 -9.04
N THR A 21 3.38 42.44 -9.90
CA THR A 21 3.77 42.56 -11.31
C THR A 21 2.96 43.65 -11.99
N MET A 22 3.42 44.87 -11.91
CA MET A 22 3.05 45.88 -12.87
C MET A 22 3.72 45.51 -14.19
N ALA A 23 2.96 45.56 -15.26
CA ALA A 23 3.42 45.36 -16.62
C ALA A 23 4.81 45.95 -16.82
N VAL A 24 5.71 45.18 -17.41
CA VAL A 24 7.03 45.64 -17.84
C VAL A 24 6.77 46.74 -18.88
N ALA A 25 6.63 47.97 -18.42
CA ALA A 25 6.70 49.12 -19.29
C ALA A 25 8.12 49.13 -19.85
N GLN A 26 8.26 49.04 -21.16
CA GLN A 26 9.54 49.34 -21.80
C GLN A 26 10.04 50.67 -21.27
N VAL A 27 11.08 50.61 -20.43
CA VAL A 27 11.73 51.83 -19.93
C VAL A 27 12.38 52.44 -21.16
N ASP A 28 11.85 53.58 -21.54
CA ASP A 28 12.36 54.33 -22.65
C ASP A 28 13.87 54.60 -22.45
N GLN A 29 14.69 54.18 -23.38
CA GLN A 29 16.15 54.39 -23.31
C GLN A 29 16.50 55.86 -23.04
N PHE A 30 15.62 56.76 -23.42
CA PHE A 30 15.68 58.16 -23.11
C PHE A 30 15.61 58.44 -21.62
N LYS A 31 14.72 57.76 -20.91
CA LYS A 31 14.51 57.87 -19.47
C LYS A 31 15.73 57.36 -18.68
N LEU A 32 16.33 56.22 -19.11
CA LEU A 32 17.57 55.70 -18.54
C LEU A 32 18.72 56.72 -18.70
N LYS A 33 18.86 57.30 -19.92
CA LYS A 33 19.91 58.29 -20.22
C LYS A 33 19.73 59.53 -19.34
N GLN A 34 18.50 59.97 -19.12
CA GLN A 34 18.22 61.10 -18.22
C GLN A 34 18.58 60.78 -16.77
N VAL A 35 18.13 59.62 -16.25
CA VAL A 35 18.45 59.22 -14.85
C VAL A 35 19.96 59.06 -14.65
N LEU A 36 20.69 58.57 -15.66
CA LEU A 36 22.15 58.47 -15.65
C LEU A 36 22.82 59.86 -15.61
N GLN A 37 22.31 60.80 -16.41
CA GLN A 37 22.80 62.20 -16.39
C GLN A 37 22.54 62.83 -15.02
N ASP A 38 21.35 62.71 -14.47
CA ASP A 38 20.96 63.28 -13.19
C ASP A 38 21.82 62.69 -12.03
N ALA A 39 21.99 61.35 -12.02
CA ALA A 39 22.83 60.66 -11.06
C ALA A 39 24.33 61.07 -11.16
N ASN A 40 24.83 61.30 -12.38
CA ASN A 40 26.19 61.76 -12.60
C ASN A 40 26.35 63.28 -12.24
N ALA A 41 25.30 64.06 -12.42
CA ALA A 41 25.21 65.48 -11.97
C ALA A 41 25.09 65.64 -10.45
N GLY A 42 24.93 64.50 -9.73
CA GLY A 42 24.91 64.55 -8.27
C GLY A 42 23.51 64.44 -7.67
N ASP A 43 22.47 64.15 -8.49
CA ASP A 43 21.12 63.81 -7.94
C ASP A 43 21.15 62.51 -7.15
N ILE A 44 20.98 62.63 -5.87
CA ILE A 44 21.05 61.52 -4.93
C ILE A 44 19.90 60.53 -5.14
N SER A 45 18.72 61.01 -5.48
CA SER A 45 17.55 60.20 -5.74
C SER A 45 17.72 59.38 -7.02
N ALA A 46 18.31 59.96 -8.04
CA ALA A 46 18.68 59.28 -9.26
C ALA A 46 19.72 58.17 -9.03
N CYS A 47 20.69 58.40 -8.14
CA CYS A 47 21.67 57.41 -7.75
C CYS A 47 20.99 56.19 -7.09
N ALA A 48 20.08 56.38 -6.15
CA ALA A 48 19.37 55.29 -5.49
C ALA A 48 18.45 54.54 -6.49
N TYR A 49 17.83 55.27 -7.40
CA TYR A 49 16.99 54.67 -8.44
C TYR A 49 17.78 53.82 -9.44
N LEU A 50 18.97 54.28 -9.88
CA LEU A 50 19.88 53.50 -10.70
C LEU A 50 20.38 52.25 -9.98
N GLY A 51 20.70 52.38 -8.71
CA GLY A 51 21.05 51.22 -7.88
C GLY A 51 19.97 50.14 -7.93
N LYS A 52 18.72 50.55 -7.80
CA LYS A 52 17.56 49.66 -7.92
C LYS A 52 17.41 49.05 -9.32
N MET A 53 17.48 49.86 -10.36
CA MET A 53 17.38 49.40 -11.76
C MET A 53 18.42 48.32 -12.07
N TYR A 54 19.68 48.55 -11.73
CA TYR A 54 20.74 47.55 -11.93
C TYR A 54 20.59 46.31 -11.04
N TYR A 55 20.06 46.47 -9.84
CA TYR A 55 19.82 45.34 -8.92
C TYR A 55 18.71 44.43 -9.43
N GLU A 56 17.59 44.98 -9.92
CA GLU A 56 16.40 44.25 -10.40
C GLU A 56 16.51 43.87 -11.87
N GLY A 57 17.37 44.54 -12.67
CA GLY A 57 17.43 44.38 -14.12
C GLY A 57 16.28 45.09 -14.83
N THR A 58 15.66 46.09 -14.21
CA THR A 58 14.52 46.85 -14.79
C THR A 58 15.03 47.97 -15.69
N GLY A 59 14.79 47.80 -17.03
CA GLY A 59 15.24 48.78 -18.04
C GLY A 59 16.75 48.74 -18.36
N VAL A 60 17.51 47.92 -17.65
CA VAL A 60 18.93 47.63 -17.85
C VAL A 60 19.20 46.15 -17.60
N ALA A 61 20.29 45.63 -18.18
CA ALA A 61 20.74 44.29 -17.79
C ALA A 61 21.11 44.28 -16.30
N GLN A 62 20.64 43.29 -15.58
CA GLN A 62 20.95 43.10 -14.17
C GLN A 62 22.47 43.11 -13.94
N ASN A 63 22.95 43.98 -13.07
CA ASN A 63 24.36 44.11 -12.74
C ASN A 63 24.52 44.51 -11.29
N TYR A 64 24.74 43.54 -10.41
CA TYR A 64 24.94 43.82 -8.99
C TYR A 64 26.15 44.68 -8.68
N HIS A 65 27.20 44.63 -9.50
CA HIS A 65 28.38 45.47 -9.28
C HIS A 65 28.10 46.96 -9.52
N GLU A 66 27.39 47.27 -10.62
CA GLU A 66 26.92 48.64 -10.86
C GLU A 66 25.87 49.05 -9.82
N ALA A 67 24.94 48.17 -9.46
CA ALA A 67 23.98 48.44 -8.40
C ALA A 67 24.67 48.84 -7.09
N PHE A 68 25.72 48.07 -6.72
CA PHE A 68 26.51 48.38 -5.52
C PHE A 68 27.13 49.74 -5.56
N LYS A 69 27.78 50.16 -6.68
CA LYS A 69 28.39 51.47 -6.83
C LYS A 69 27.38 52.60 -6.66
N TRP A 70 26.23 52.46 -7.31
CA TRP A 70 25.20 53.48 -7.24
C TRP A 70 24.54 53.57 -5.86
N TYR A 71 24.28 52.43 -5.20
CA TYR A 71 23.83 52.44 -3.83
C TYR A 71 24.86 52.98 -2.87
N GLN A 72 26.18 52.74 -3.09
CA GLN A 72 27.22 53.31 -2.27
C GLN A 72 27.22 54.83 -2.39
N LYS A 73 27.16 55.37 -3.62
CA LYS A 73 27.08 56.81 -3.86
C LYS A 73 25.85 57.47 -3.22
N ALA A 74 24.69 56.80 -3.29
CA ALA A 74 23.47 57.26 -2.63
C ALA A 74 23.60 57.20 -1.10
N ALA A 75 24.22 56.16 -0.55
CA ALA A 75 24.43 55.97 0.88
C ALA A 75 25.44 57.01 1.44
N ASP A 76 26.50 57.34 0.72
CA ASP A 76 27.47 58.31 1.12
C ASP A 76 26.86 59.73 1.25
N ASN A 77 25.70 59.93 0.56
CA ASN A 77 24.92 61.17 0.63
C ASN A 77 23.67 61.06 1.52
N GLY A 78 23.57 60.02 2.36
CA GLY A 78 22.57 59.95 3.43
C GLY A 78 21.25 59.28 3.06
N VAL A 79 21.14 58.61 1.90
CA VAL A 79 19.88 57.94 1.51
C VAL A 79 19.66 56.68 2.31
N THR A 80 18.71 56.70 3.21
CA THR A 80 18.41 55.58 4.11
C THR A 80 18.07 54.26 3.38
N GLY A 81 17.33 54.34 2.28
CA GLY A 81 17.06 53.15 1.47
C GLY A 81 18.32 52.50 0.87
N ALA A 82 19.33 53.30 0.55
CA ALA A 82 20.61 52.77 0.05
C ALA A 82 21.38 52.02 1.15
N TYR A 83 21.25 52.40 2.40
CA TYR A 83 21.84 51.65 3.52
C TYR A 83 21.26 50.25 3.62
N THR A 84 19.94 50.09 3.49
CA THR A 84 19.28 48.78 3.50
C THR A 84 19.81 47.88 2.39
N TRP A 85 19.86 48.40 1.16
CA TRP A 85 20.36 47.63 0.02
C TRP A 85 21.84 47.28 0.12
N LEU A 86 22.68 48.16 0.60
CA LEU A 86 24.11 47.85 0.86
C LEU A 86 24.24 46.75 1.92
N GLY A 87 23.42 46.81 2.96
CA GLY A 87 23.33 45.73 3.95
C GLY A 87 22.99 44.36 3.33
N VAL A 88 21.97 44.30 2.47
CA VAL A 88 21.58 43.13 1.72
C VAL A 88 22.69 42.63 0.77
N MET A 89 23.29 43.51 0.02
CA MET A 89 24.34 43.20 -0.94
C MET A 89 25.58 42.63 -0.26
N TYR A 90 26.05 43.21 0.84
CA TYR A 90 27.13 42.64 1.64
C TYR A 90 26.74 41.31 2.31
N TYR A 91 25.49 41.15 2.72
CA TYR A 91 25.02 39.92 3.33
C TYR A 91 25.01 38.76 2.34
N ASN A 92 24.57 39.02 1.10
CA ASN A 92 24.44 37.98 0.06
C ASN A 92 25.70 37.81 -0.81
N GLY A 93 26.67 38.78 -0.77
CA GLY A 93 27.80 38.81 -1.68
C GLY A 93 27.41 39.19 -3.10
N GLN A 94 26.43 40.10 -3.25
CA GLN A 94 25.91 40.52 -4.56
C GLN A 94 26.61 41.81 -4.99
N GLY A 95 27.40 41.74 -6.07
CA GLY A 95 28.19 42.88 -6.59
C GLY A 95 29.37 43.28 -5.73
N VAL A 96 29.55 42.64 -4.58
CA VAL A 96 30.62 42.84 -3.63
C VAL A 96 30.89 41.54 -2.91
N ALA A 97 32.12 41.30 -2.43
CA ALA A 97 32.41 40.10 -1.63
C ALA A 97 31.55 40.07 -0.35
N GLN A 98 30.96 38.89 -0.05
CA GLN A 98 30.17 38.73 1.16
C GLN A 98 30.95 39.15 2.42
N ASN A 99 30.31 39.98 3.23
CA ASN A 99 30.92 40.46 4.47
C ASN A 99 29.84 40.78 5.49
N TYR A 100 29.63 39.88 6.46
CA TYR A 100 28.59 40.04 7.46
C TYR A 100 28.83 41.23 8.40
N GLN A 101 30.09 41.62 8.70
CA GLN A 101 30.38 42.80 9.54
C GLN A 101 29.91 44.07 8.84
N LYS A 102 30.26 44.24 7.55
CA LYS A 102 29.80 45.39 6.77
C LYS A 102 28.28 45.35 6.56
N ALA A 103 27.71 44.15 6.30
CA ALA A 103 26.27 43.97 6.21
C ALA A 103 25.59 44.48 7.50
N PHE A 104 26.08 44.06 8.68
CA PHE A 104 25.55 44.49 9.96
C PHE A 104 25.63 46.02 10.13
N LEU A 105 26.79 46.64 9.85
CA LEU A 105 26.97 48.08 9.99
C LEU A 105 26.00 48.88 9.10
N TRP A 106 25.83 48.47 7.84
CA TRP A 106 24.92 49.16 6.93
C TRP A 106 23.44 48.91 7.32
N THR A 107 23.07 47.70 7.71
CA THR A 107 21.71 47.38 8.17
C THR A 107 21.40 48.16 9.48
N LYS A 108 22.36 48.24 10.39
CA LYS A 108 22.24 49.04 11.62
C LYS A 108 22.05 50.51 11.31
N LYS A 109 22.85 51.05 10.42
CA LYS A 109 22.73 52.47 9.98
C LYS A 109 21.37 52.75 9.34
N ALA A 110 20.86 51.80 8.52
CA ALA A 110 19.52 51.88 7.95
C ALA A 110 18.44 51.92 9.04
N ALA A 111 18.50 50.99 10.02
CA ALA A 111 17.55 50.89 11.11
C ALA A 111 17.58 52.12 12.05
N GLU A 112 18.77 52.64 12.35
CA GLU A 112 18.94 53.88 13.17
C GLU A 112 18.35 55.10 12.46
N ASN A 113 18.31 55.08 11.12
CA ASN A 113 17.70 56.13 10.30
C ASN A 113 16.21 55.83 9.96
N GLY A 114 15.58 54.87 10.67
CA GLY A 114 14.15 54.60 10.60
C GLY A 114 13.70 53.73 9.44
N ALA A 115 14.63 53.02 8.76
CA ALA A 115 14.26 52.04 7.75
C ALA A 115 13.58 50.82 8.40
N ALA A 116 12.29 50.72 8.35
CA ALA A 116 11.54 49.62 8.96
C ALA A 116 11.96 48.23 8.43
N ASP A 117 12.27 48.14 7.15
CA ASP A 117 12.73 46.91 6.48
C ASP A 117 14.08 46.40 7.06
N ALA A 118 14.88 47.24 7.68
CA ALA A 118 16.14 46.86 8.29
C ALA A 118 15.97 46.22 9.69
N TYR A 119 14.84 46.41 10.37
CA TYR A 119 14.66 45.94 11.74
C TYR A 119 14.66 44.40 11.80
N VAL A 120 13.95 43.73 10.91
CA VAL A 120 13.97 42.25 10.82
C VAL A 120 15.35 41.73 10.47
N GLY A 121 16.03 42.39 9.52
CA GLY A 121 17.42 42.07 9.16
C GLY A 121 18.38 42.10 10.37
N LEU A 122 18.32 43.15 11.16
CA LEU A 122 19.12 43.24 12.40
C LEU A 122 18.77 42.16 13.41
N GLY A 123 17.48 41.94 13.64
CA GLY A 123 17.02 40.87 14.53
C GLY A 123 17.58 39.50 14.12
N VAL A 124 17.57 39.19 12.84
CA VAL A 124 18.14 37.95 12.29
C VAL A 124 19.67 37.92 12.47
N MET A 125 20.36 39.00 12.21
CA MET A 125 21.84 39.08 12.34
C MET A 125 22.26 38.86 13.80
N TYR A 126 21.58 39.47 14.75
CA TYR A 126 21.80 39.24 16.18
C TYR A 126 21.44 37.79 16.60
N CYS A 127 20.36 37.20 16.07
CA CYS A 127 20.03 35.81 16.34
C CYS A 127 21.11 34.84 15.87
N LYS A 128 21.71 35.11 14.70
CA LYS A 128 22.66 34.18 14.07
C LYS A 128 24.12 34.48 14.41
N GLY A 129 24.41 35.62 15.03
CA GLY A 129 25.78 36.08 15.24
C GLY A 129 26.51 36.44 13.94
N GLN A 130 25.78 36.97 12.94
CA GLN A 130 26.34 37.29 11.64
C GLN A 130 26.78 38.76 11.55
N GLY A 131 28.07 38.97 11.55
CA GLY A 131 28.66 40.31 11.55
C GLY A 131 28.62 41.03 12.90
N VAL A 132 28.06 40.42 13.89
CA VAL A 132 27.95 40.88 15.28
C VAL A 132 27.93 39.66 16.20
N ALA A 133 28.37 39.81 17.46
CA ALA A 133 28.21 38.74 18.43
C ALA A 133 26.71 38.36 18.60
N GLN A 134 26.43 37.08 18.68
CA GLN A 134 25.04 36.60 18.90
C GLN A 134 24.46 37.21 20.17
N ASN A 135 23.31 37.84 20.05
CA ASN A 135 22.59 38.46 21.14
C ASN A 135 21.09 38.37 20.91
N TYR A 136 20.46 37.39 21.50
CA TYR A 136 19.03 37.21 21.37
C TYR A 136 18.17 38.31 22.03
N GLY A 137 18.70 38.98 23.09
CA GLY A 137 18.03 40.11 23.73
C GLY A 137 17.87 41.29 22.77
N GLU A 138 18.97 41.63 22.09
CA GLU A 138 18.93 42.65 21.01
C GLU A 138 18.03 42.25 19.87
N ALA A 139 18.06 40.94 19.48
CA ALA A 139 17.21 40.45 18.42
C ALA A 139 15.73 40.67 18.73
N ILE A 140 15.30 40.35 19.98
CA ILE A 140 13.91 40.56 20.42
C ILE A 140 13.52 42.04 20.32
N GLN A 141 14.39 42.96 20.76
CA GLN A 141 14.08 44.39 20.67
C GLN A 141 13.90 44.87 19.24
N TRP A 142 14.74 44.40 18.33
CA TRP A 142 14.61 44.74 16.91
C TRP A 142 13.38 44.10 16.26
N PHE A 143 13.04 42.85 16.57
CA PHE A 143 11.81 42.26 16.11
C PHE A 143 10.58 42.96 16.69
N GLN A 144 10.63 43.43 17.95
CA GLN A 144 9.56 44.22 18.53
C GLN A 144 9.36 45.54 17.75
N LYS A 145 10.45 46.24 17.44
CA LYS A 145 10.38 47.46 16.60
C LYS A 145 9.80 47.17 15.21
N ALA A 146 10.17 46.01 14.61
CA ALA A 146 9.64 45.60 13.33
C ALA A 146 8.12 45.36 13.40
N VAL A 147 7.64 44.69 14.44
CA VAL A 147 6.21 44.47 14.68
C VAL A 147 5.47 45.81 14.89
N ASP A 148 6.04 46.72 15.66
CA ASP A 148 5.44 48.04 15.94
C ASP A 148 5.33 48.88 14.65
N ASN A 149 6.16 48.59 13.64
CA ASN A 149 6.09 49.14 12.29
C ASN A 149 5.27 48.29 11.29
N GLY A 150 4.58 47.28 11.79
CA GLY A 150 3.63 46.48 10.99
C GLY A 150 4.24 45.33 10.21
N ASP A 151 5.49 44.93 10.46
CA ASP A 151 6.12 43.82 9.77
C ASP A 151 5.53 42.46 10.21
N ALA A 152 4.93 41.78 9.27
CA ALA A 152 4.28 40.47 9.52
C ALA A 152 5.28 39.36 9.88
N VAL A 153 6.49 39.38 9.33
CA VAL A 153 7.50 38.34 9.51
C VAL A 153 8.05 38.35 10.93
N ALA A 154 8.18 39.54 11.53
CA ALA A 154 8.72 39.73 12.89
C ALA A 154 7.88 39.02 13.95
N TYR A 155 6.54 38.88 13.75
CA TYR A 155 5.70 38.11 14.66
C TYR A 155 6.14 36.67 14.75
N GLY A 156 6.48 36.06 13.61
CA GLY A 156 6.96 34.67 13.57
C GLY A 156 8.24 34.45 14.37
N TRP A 157 9.15 35.40 14.30
CA TRP A 157 10.41 35.38 15.08
C TRP A 157 10.14 35.50 16.57
N LEU A 158 9.37 36.49 17.01
CA LEU A 158 9.04 36.68 18.43
C LEU A 158 8.32 35.45 19.00
N VAL A 159 7.32 34.91 18.27
CA VAL A 159 6.65 33.66 18.68
C VAL A 159 7.65 32.52 18.82
N GLY A 160 8.55 32.35 17.83
CA GLY A 160 9.57 31.30 17.88
C GLY A 160 10.52 31.42 19.06
N MET A 161 10.99 32.63 19.35
CA MET A 161 11.91 32.88 20.45
C MET A 161 11.29 32.59 21.82
N TYR A 162 10.09 33.08 22.09
CA TYR A 162 9.38 32.78 23.34
C TYR A 162 8.93 31.30 23.44
N TYR A 163 8.54 30.70 22.33
CA TYR A 163 8.10 29.30 22.28
C TYR A 163 9.25 28.33 22.57
N ASN A 164 10.46 28.61 22.02
CA ASN A 164 11.61 27.72 22.14
C ASN A 164 12.57 28.12 23.29
N GLY A 165 12.37 29.29 23.92
CA GLY A 165 13.29 29.81 24.96
C GLY A 165 14.62 30.29 24.38
N GLN A 166 14.61 30.92 23.20
CA GLN A 166 15.81 31.43 22.55
C GLN A 166 16.08 32.88 23.00
N GLY A 167 17.09 33.05 23.86
CA GLY A 167 17.45 34.35 24.42
C GLY A 167 16.56 34.86 25.53
N VAL A 168 15.51 34.15 25.82
CA VAL A 168 14.59 34.36 26.94
C VAL A 168 14.20 33.00 27.47
N SER A 169 13.78 32.92 28.75
CA SER A 169 13.17 31.68 29.25
C SER A 169 11.97 31.32 28.41
N GLN A 170 11.80 30.01 28.13
CA GLN A 170 10.63 29.50 27.41
C GLN A 170 9.34 30.01 28.07
N ASN A 171 8.50 30.66 27.29
CA ASN A 171 7.27 31.27 27.79
C ASN A 171 6.15 31.12 26.76
N TYR A 172 5.38 30.07 26.93
CA TYR A 172 4.24 29.82 26.06
C TYR A 172 3.14 30.91 26.16
N GLY A 173 3.02 31.60 27.33
CA GLY A 173 2.06 32.67 27.50
C GLY A 173 2.39 33.88 26.62
N GLU A 174 3.67 34.31 26.61
CA GLU A 174 4.11 35.36 25.70
C GLU A 174 4.04 34.90 24.23
N ALA A 175 4.45 33.67 23.93
CA ALA A 175 4.31 33.12 22.57
C ALA A 175 2.84 33.17 22.12
N PHE A 176 1.90 32.81 23.01
CA PHE A 176 0.47 32.87 22.71
C PHE A 176 0.01 34.32 22.42
N LYS A 177 0.40 35.30 23.24
CA LYS A 177 0.03 36.71 23.05
C LYS A 177 0.50 37.20 21.69
N TRP A 178 1.77 36.91 21.32
CA TRP A 178 2.32 37.31 20.02
C TRP A 178 1.62 36.57 18.87
N THR A 179 1.32 35.29 19.02
CA THR A 179 0.57 34.51 18.00
C THR A 179 -0.82 35.12 17.81
N LYS A 180 -1.51 35.51 18.90
CA LYS A 180 -2.81 36.15 18.84
C LYS A 180 -2.77 37.47 18.10
N LYS A 181 -1.79 38.34 18.41
CA LYS A 181 -1.59 39.60 17.67
C LYS A 181 -1.33 39.39 16.20
N ALA A 182 -0.53 38.38 15.85
CA ALA A 182 -0.28 37.98 14.46
C ALA A 182 -1.57 37.54 13.74
N ALA A 183 -2.42 36.77 14.43
CA ALA A 183 -3.73 36.32 13.93
C ALA A 183 -4.70 37.50 13.74
N GLU A 184 -4.69 38.49 14.64
CA GLU A 184 -5.48 39.73 14.52
C GLU A 184 -5.05 40.55 13.30
N LYS A 185 -3.78 40.45 12.88
CA LYS A 185 -3.26 41.07 11.65
C LYS A 185 -3.51 40.24 10.39
N GLY A 186 -4.23 39.10 10.49
CA GLY A 186 -4.58 38.31 9.34
C GLY A 186 -3.51 37.31 8.85
N ILE A 187 -2.46 37.08 9.65
CA ILE A 187 -1.38 36.17 9.26
C ILE A 187 -1.86 34.73 9.36
N ALA A 188 -2.01 34.05 8.22
CA ALA A 188 -2.61 32.71 8.12
C ALA A 188 -1.88 31.64 8.97
N ASP A 189 -0.55 31.66 9.01
CA ASP A 189 0.25 30.74 9.84
C ASP A 189 -0.04 30.89 11.34
N ALA A 190 -0.42 32.10 11.78
CA ALA A 190 -0.78 32.34 13.17
C ALA A 190 -2.08 31.65 13.55
N TYR A 191 -3.03 31.50 12.63
CA TYR A 191 -4.27 30.76 12.88
C TYR A 191 -3.96 29.30 13.18
N ALA A 192 -3.15 28.63 12.34
CA ALA A 192 -2.75 27.26 12.57
C ALA A 192 -2.01 27.08 13.91
N ARG A 193 -1.14 28.04 14.23
CA ARG A 193 -0.37 28.03 15.47
C ARG A 193 -1.27 28.22 16.71
N LEU A 194 -2.26 29.11 16.66
CA LEU A 194 -3.28 29.22 17.71
C LEU A 194 -4.04 27.92 17.88
N GLY A 195 -4.41 27.28 16.77
CA GLY A 195 -5.03 25.95 16.80
C GLY A 195 -4.18 24.93 17.60
N VAL A 196 -2.88 24.85 17.33
CA VAL A 196 -1.94 23.99 18.08
C VAL A 196 -1.87 24.39 19.55
N MET A 197 -1.77 25.66 19.87
CA MET A 197 -1.64 26.15 21.25
C MET A 197 -2.87 25.85 22.08
N TYR A 198 -4.08 26.07 21.53
CA TYR A 198 -5.34 25.66 22.19
C TYR A 198 -5.49 24.15 22.28
N TYR A 199 -5.06 23.39 21.24
CA TYR A 199 -5.13 21.92 21.23
C TYR A 199 -4.24 21.30 22.33
N LYS A 200 -3.05 21.87 22.58
CA LYS A 200 -2.07 21.37 23.54
C LYS A 200 -2.12 22.05 24.92
N GLY A 201 -2.87 23.13 25.09
CA GLY A 201 -2.88 23.93 26.31
C GLY A 201 -1.57 24.69 26.54
N GLN A 202 -0.91 25.15 25.45
CA GLN A 202 0.38 25.83 25.54
C GLN A 202 0.22 27.36 25.59
N GLY A 203 0.46 27.96 26.76
CA GLY A 203 0.29 29.40 27.00
C GLY A 203 -1.15 29.86 27.15
N VAL A 204 -2.08 28.93 27.05
CA VAL A 204 -3.52 29.12 27.23
C VAL A 204 -4.11 27.80 27.73
N ALA A 205 -5.22 27.85 28.47
CA ALA A 205 -5.94 26.63 28.85
C ALA A 205 -6.33 25.81 27.62
N GLN A 206 -6.15 24.49 27.69
CA GLN A 206 -6.53 23.59 26.61
C GLN A 206 -8.02 23.75 26.28
N ASN A 207 -8.31 23.96 25.01
CA ASN A 207 -9.67 24.13 24.53
C ASN A 207 -9.79 23.63 23.09
N TYR A 208 -10.29 22.43 22.91
CA TYR A 208 -10.44 21.81 21.60
C TYR A 208 -11.44 22.54 20.69
N ASN A 209 -12.50 23.14 21.26
CA ASN A 209 -13.47 23.91 20.47
C ASN A 209 -12.83 25.14 19.84
N GLU A 210 -12.01 25.87 20.62
CA GLU A 210 -11.24 27.00 20.09
C GLU A 210 -10.17 26.51 19.09
N ALA A 211 -9.48 25.41 19.39
CA ALA A 211 -8.52 24.81 18.45
C ALA A 211 -9.17 24.52 17.10
N PHE A 212 -10.35 23.91 17.12
CA PHE A 212 -11.11 23.63 15.90
C PHE A 212 -11.43 24.89 15.07
N LYS A 213 -11.94 25.94 15.72
CA LYS A 213 -12.25 27.20 15.03
C LYS A 213 -11.01 27.82 14.38
N TRP A 214 -9.87 27.80 15.08
CA TRP A 214 -8.63 28.35 14.56
C TRP A 214 -8.05 27.50 13.43
N TYR A 215 -8.13 26.17 13.50
CA TYR A 215 -7.74 25.31 12.40
C TYR A 215 -8.65 25.50 11.19
N GLN A 216 -9.98 25.67 11.40
CA GLN A 216 -10.91 25.97 10.31
C GLN A 216 -10.49 27.26 9.61
N LYS A 217 -10.24 28.33 10.38
CA LYS A 217 -9.79 29.61 9.83
C LYS A 217 -8.46 29.50 9.09
N ALA A 218 -7.55 28.70 9.60
CA ALA A 218 -6.26 28.43 8.94
C ALA A 218 -6.46 27.69 7.60
N ALA A 219 -7.31 26.67 7.59
CA ALA A 219 -7.62 25.88 6.39
C ALA A 219 -8.34 26.71 5.31
N ASP A 220 -9.22 27.63 5.74
CA ASP A 220 -9.91 28.58 4.86
C ASP A 220 -8.94 29.59 4.24
N ASN A 221 -7.79 29.84 4.89
CA ASN A 221 -6.71 30.69 4.39
C ASN A 221 -5.57 29.88 3.72
N GLY A 222 -5.84 28.63 3.35
CA GLY A 222 -4.94 27.82 2.52
C GLY A 222 -3.81 27.10 3.26
N ILE A 223 -3.83 27.06 4.59
CA ILE A 223 -2.84 26.30 5.37
C ILE A 223 -3.16 24.80 5.32
N ALA A 224 -2.43 24.07 4.51
CA ALA A 224 -2.67 22.65 4.25
C ALA A 224 -2.56 21.77 5.52
N ASP A 225 -1.62 22.05 6.39
CA ASP A 225 -1.44 21.31 7.66
C ASP A 225 -2.70 21.42 8.56
N ALA A 226 -3.40 22.55 8.52
CA ALA A 226 -4.63 22.75 9.29
C ALA A 226 -5.75 21.80 8.84
N CYS A 227 -5.79 21.46 7.55
CA CYS A 227 -6.72 20.44 7.05
C CYS A 227 -6.46 19.07 7.69
N ALA A 228 -5.19 18.69 7.88
CA ALA A 228 -4.85 17.43 8.53
C ALA A 228 -5.25 17.41 10.01
N TYR A 229 -5.09 18.53 10.72
CA TYR A 229 -5.57 18.66 12.10
C TYR A 229 -7.10 18.62 12.20
N LEU A 230 -7.82 19.25 11.28
CA LEU A 230 -9.29 19.15 11.21
C LEU A 230 -9.72 17.71 10.94
N GLY A 231 -9.06 17.03 10.01
CA GLY A 231 -9.28 15.61 9.75
C GLY A 231 -9.12 14.79 11.03
N LYS A 232 -8.05 15.02 11.79
CA LYS A 232 -7.80 14.36 13.06
C LYS A 232 -8.88 14.66 14.10
N MET A 233 -9.29 15.91 14.24
CA MET A 233 -10.31 16.32 15.20
C MET A 233 -11.67 15.70 14.91
N TYR A 234 -12.07 15.62 13.64
CA TYR A 234 -13.27 14.89 13.23
C TYR A 234 -13.15 13.38 13.43
N TYR A 235 -11.95 12.82 13.22
CA TYR A 235 -11.68 11.38 13.42
C TYR A 235 -11.80 10.99 14.89
N GLU A 236 -11.22 11.78 15.78
CA GLU A 236 -11.19 11.54 17.24
C GLU A 236 -12.44 12.04 17.98
N GLY A 237 -13.22 12.96 17.38
CA GLY A 237 -14.33 13.64 18.07
C GLY A 237 -13.84 14.68 19.08
N THR A 238 -12.64 15.24 18.88
CA THR A 238 -12.06 16.24 19.79
C THR A 238 -12.39 17.67 19.37
N GLY A 239 -13.17 18.39 20.18
CA GLY A 239 -13.61 19.76 19.87
C GLY A 239 -14.71 19.87 18.82
N VAL A 240 -15.16 18.75 18.30
CA VAL A 240 -16.25 18.58 17.33
C VAL A 240 -16.80 17.17 17.46
N ALA A 241 -18.06 16.94 17.13
CA ALA A 241 -18.62 15.59 17.11
C ALA A 241 -17.85 14.70 16.12
N GLN A 242 -17.55 13.47 16.53
CA GLN A 242 -16.85 12.50 15.69
C GLN A 242 -17.62 12.29 14.37
N ASN A 243 -16.90 12.40 13.28
CA ASN A 243 -17.45 12.20 11.95
C ASN A 243 -16.36 11.75 10.97
N TYR A 244 -16.28 10.45 10.74
CA TYR A 244 -15.27 9.86 9.84
C TYR A 244 -15.40 10.35 8.39
N HIS A 245 -16.63 10.66 7.92
CA HIS A 245 -16.83 11.16 6.56
C HIS A 245 -16.23 12.56 6.37
N GLU A 246 -16.46 13.47 7.34
CA GLU A 246 -15.80 14.77 7.33
C GLU A 246 -14.29 14.65 7.54
N ALA A 247 -13.84 13.73 8.43
CA ALA A 247 -12.42 13.45 8.60
C ALA A 247 -11.75 13.06 7.27
N PHE A 248 -12.40 12.15 6.52
CA PHE A 248 -11.92 11.72 5.20
C PHE A 248 -11.79 12.91 4.22
N LYS A 249 -12.81 13.77 4.13
CA LYS A 249 -12.77 14.95 3.24
C LYS A 249 -11.61 15.88 3.59
N TRP A 250 -11.40 16.14 4.87
CA TRP A 250 -10.32 17.01 5.32
C TRP A 250 -8.94 16.39 5.11
N TYR A 251 -8.77 15.09 5.34
CA TYR A 251 -7.53 14.39 5.01
C TYR A 251 -7.29 14.37 3.50
N GLN A 252 -8.33 14.19 2.67
CA GLN A 252 -8.20 14.27 1.22
C GLN A 252 -7.70 15.66 0.80
N LYS A 253 -8.32 16.73 1.32
CA LYS A 253 -7.89 18.12 1.06
C LYS A 253 -6.43 18.37 1.49
N ALA A 254 -6.02 17.83 2.63
CA ALA A 254 -4.63 17.92 3.10
C ALA A 254 -3.68 17.14 2.17
N ALA A 255 -4.09 15.95 1.73
CA ALA A 255 -3.32 15.10 0.82
C ALA A 255 -3.15 15.72 -0.56
N ASP A 256 -4.18 16.36 -1.10
CA ASP A 256 -4.14 17.08 -2.38
C ASP A 256 -3.15 18.24 -2.34
N ASN A 257 -2.88 18.78 -1.15
CA ASN A 257 -1.88 19.83 -0.90
C ASN A 257 -0.53 19.26 -0.40
N GLY A 258 -0.29 17.97 -0.51
CA GLY A 258 1.01 17.36 -0.26
C GLY A 258 1.35 17.08 1.21
N VAL A 259 0.38 17.12 2.13
CA VAL A 259 0.62 16.83 3.55
C VAL A 259 0.81 15.34 3.75
N THR A 260 2.04 14.91 3.99
CA THR A 260 2.43 13.49 4.11
C THR A 260 1.63 12.75 5.19
N GLY A 261 1.35 13.38 6.33
CA GLY A 261 0.54 12.76 7.40
C GLY A 261 -0.87 12.39 6.95
N ALA A 262 -1.45 13.14 6.02
CA ALA A 262 -2.77 12.84 5.47
C ALA A 262 -2.79 11.57 4.61
N TYR A 263 -1.69 11.26 3.91
CA TYR A 263 -1.59 10.01 3.14
C TYR A 263 -1.72 8.79 4.04
N THR A 264 -1.05 8.82 5.20
CA THR A 264 -1.13 7.73 6.19
C THR A 264 -2.56 7.53 6.67
N TRP A 265 -3.25 8.63 7.03
CA TRP A 265 -4.63 8.55 7.52
C TRP A 265 -5.61 8.09 6.44
N LEU A 266 -5.46 8.55 5.20
CA LEU A 266 -6.27 8.03 4.08
C LEU A 266 -6.05 6.54 3.87
N GLY A 267 -4.79 6.08 3.99
CA GLY A 267 -4.47 4.65 3.97
C GLY A 267 -5.24 3.87 5.03
N VAL A 268 -5.19 4.33 6.28
CA VAL A 268 -5.93 3.72 7.41
C VAL A 268 -7.45 3.76 7.17
N MET A 269 -8.00 4.90 6.75
CA MET A 269 -9.45 5.05 6.56
C MET A 269 -9.99 4.14 5.45
N TYR A 270 -9.23 3.96 4.36
CA TYR A 270 -9.58 2.98 3.32
C TYR A 270 -9.40 1.53 3.80
N TYR A 271 -8.41 1.28 4.67
CA TYR A 271 -8.16 -0.05 5.22
C TYR A 271 -9.28 -0.49 6.16
N ASP A 272 -9.73 0.40 7.05
CA ASP A 272 -10.76 0.12 8.05
C ASP A 272 -12.20 0.35 7.55
N GLY A 273 -12.36 1.06 6.42
CA GLY A 273 -13.68 1.45 5.91
C GLY A 273 -14.33 2.57 6.73
N GLN A 274 -13.53 3.44 7.35
CA GLN A 274 -14.02 4.53 8.20
C GLN A 274 -14.23 5.81 7.40
N GLY A 275 -15.50 6.25 7.29
CA GLY A 275 -15.87 7.44 6.53
C GLY A 275 -15.85 7.28 5.01
N VAL A 276 -15.40 6.13 4.54
CA VAL A 276 -15.33 5.72 3.14
C VAL A 276 -15.51 4.21 3.06
N ALA A 277 -16.01 3.68 1.96
CA ALA A 277 -16.09 2.23 1.78
C ALA A 277 -14.69 1.59 1.84
N GLN A 278 -14.58 0.48 2.59
CA GLN A 278 -13.33 -0.26 2.70
C GLN A 278 -12.79 -0.64 1.31
N ASN A 279 -11.51 -0.37 1.10
CA ASN A 279 -10.85 -0.69 -0.16
C ASN A 279 -9.34 -0.86 0.08
N TYR A 280 -8.89 -2.10 0.16
CA TYR A 280 -7.48 -2.42 0.43
C TYR A 280 -6.52 -1.94 -0.66
N GLU A 281 -6.96 -1.89 -1.92
CA GLU A 281 -6.13 -1.40 -3.03
C GLU A 281 -5.81 0.09 -2.87
N LYS A 282 -6.84 0.89 -2.58
CA LYS A 282 -6.65 2.32 -2.29
C LYS A 282 -5.88 2.53 -0.99
N ALA A 283 -6.13 1.70 0.03
CA ALA A 283 -5.34 1.71 1.25
C ALA A 283 -3.86 1.50 0.96
N PHE A 284 -3.53 0.49 0.14
CA PHE A 284 -2.16 0.22 -0.29
C PHE A 284 -1.53 1.39 -1.04
N LEU A 285 -2.25 1.97 -2.01
CA LEU A 285 -1.75 3.11 -2.79
C LEU A 285 -1.44 4.32 -1.91
N TRP A 286 -2.33 4.67 -0.98
CA TRP A 286 -2.11 5.79 -0.07
C TRP A 286 -1.01 5.52 0.94
N THR A 287 -0.94 4.30 1.50
CA THR A 287 0.13 3.89 2.41
C THR A 287 1.48 3.91 1.70
N LYS A 288 1.54 3.44 0.44
CA LYS A 288 2.74 3.50 -0.40
C LYS A 288 3.17 4.94 -0.64
N LYS A 289 2.24 5.83 -0.98
CA LYS A 289 2.51 7.25 -1.15
C LYS A 289 3.04 7.91 0.13
N ALA A 290 2.48 7.54 1.29
CA ALA A 290 2.98 7.98 2.58
C ALA A 290 4.43 7.53 2.82
N ALA A 291 4.73 6.27 2.53
CA ALA A 291 6.05 5.67 2.66
C ALA A 291 7.09 6.32 1.72
N GLU A 292 6.73 6.56 0.48
CA GLU A 292 7.57 7.27 -0.51
C GLU A 292 7.91 8.69 -0.06
N ASN A 293 7.02 9.33 0.70
CA ASN A 293 7.23 10.65 1.30
C ASN A 293 7.85 10.61 2.72
N GLY A 294 8.38 9.44 3.12
CA GLY A 294 9.16 9.31 4.34
C GLY A 294 8.35 9.14 5.63
N ALA A 295 7.06 8.81 5.55
CA ALA A 295 6.26 8.50 6.73
C ALA A 295 6.67 7.14 7.30
N ALA A 296 7.49 7.12 8.35
CA ALA A 296 8.06 5.90 8.90
C ALA A 296 7.01 4.85 9.33
N ASN A 297 5.88 5.28 9.91
CA ASN A 297 4.79 4.38 10.29
C ASN A 297 4.12 3.70 9.07
N ALA A 298 4.16 4.33 7.89
CA ALA A 298 3.61 3.74 6.68
C ALA A 298 4.43 2.52 6.20
N TYR A 299 5.70 2.43 6.58
CA TYR A 299 6.53 1.25 6.28
C TYR A 299 5.96 0.00 6.96
N VAL A 300 5.54 0.12 8.23
CA VAL A 300 4.88 -0.99 8.95
C VAL A 300 3.56 -1.36 8.26
N GLY A 301 2.75 -0.36 7.90
CA GLY A 301 1.50 -0.59 7.17
C GLY A 301 1.71 -1.38 5.86
N LEU A 302 2.72 -1.01 5.07
CA LEU A 302 3.07 -1.76 3.85
C LEU A 302 3.52 -3.18 4.17
N GLY A 303 4.36 -3.35 5.18
CA GLY A 303 4.80 -4.67 5.64
C GLY A 303 3.61 -5.58 5.94
N VAL A 304 2.65 -5.09 6.73
CA VAL A 304 1.41 -5.83 7.08
C VAL A 304 0.57 -6.13 5.84
N MET A 305 0.40 -5.16 4.95
CA MET A 305 -0.40 -5.36 3.73
C MET A 305 0.22 -6.42 2.81
N TYR A 306 1.56 -6.44 2.67
CA TYR A 306 2.26 -7.50 1.94
C TYR A 306 2.20 -8.86 2.63
N CYS A 307 2.23 -8.91 3.98
CA CYS A 307 2.04 -10.15 4.73
C CYS A 307 0.66 -10.77 4.49
N ASN A 308 -0.37 -9.93 4.46
CA ASN A 308 -1.76 -10.39 4.42
C ASN A 308 -2.34 -10.47 3.00
N GLY A 309 -1.61 -9.96 1.99
CA GLY A 309 -2.15 -9.86 0.63
C GLY A 309 -3.31 -8.88 0.50
N GLN A 310 -3.31 -7.80 1.30
CA GLN A 310 -4.40 -6.82 1.35
C GLN A 310 -4.10 -5.63 0.42
N GLY A 311 -4.84 -5.53 -0.67
CA GLY A 311 -4.66 -4.51 -1.70
C GLY A 311 -3.43 -4.72 -2.58
N VAL A 312 -2.73 -5.80 -2.35
CA VAL A 312 -1.49 -6.21 -3.01
C VAL A 312 -1.37 -7.72 -2.86
N ALA A 313 -0.74 -8.42 -3.80
CA ALA A 313 -0.51 -9.85 -3.60
C ALA A 313 0.44 -10.08 -2.43
N GLN A 314 0.17 -11.14 -1.70
CA GLN A 314 1.00 -11.56 -0.58
C GLN A 314 2.45 -11.75 -1.01
N ASN A 315 3.36 -11.08 -0.32
CA ASN A 315 4.79 -11.17 -0.59
C ASN A 315 5.60 -10.93 0.68
N TYR A 316 5.98 -11.99 1.33
CA TYR A 316 6.74 -11.92 2.58
C TYR A 316 8.13 -11.29 2.41
N ASN A 317 8.79 -11.44 1.24
CA ASN A 317 10.10 -10.82 1.00
C ASN A 317 9.98 -9.29 0.96
N GLU A 318 8.93 -8.75 0.33
CA GLU A 318 8.66 -7.32 0.35
C GLU A 318 8.25 -6.85 1.76
N ALA A 319 7.41 -7.63 2.46
CA ALA A 319 7.03 -7.33 3.84
C ALA A 319 8.28 -7.17 4.73
N PHE A 320 9.22 -8.12 4.65
CA PHE A 320 10.47 -8.07 5.40
C PHE A 320 11.27 -6.78 5.12
N LYS A 321 11.44 -6.42 3.85
CA LYS A 321 12.15 -5.18 3.48
C LYS A 321 11.50 -3.94 4.09
N TRP A 322 10.17 -3.88 4.09
CA TRP A 322 9.44 -2.75 4.65
C TRP A 322 9.53 -2.69 6.17
N PHE A 323 9.44 -3.83 6.87
CA PHE A 323 9.65 -3.89 8.31
C PHE A 323 11.09 -3.53 8.68
N GLN A 324 12.09 -4.00 7.92
CA GLN A 324 13.49 -3.62 8.13
C GLN A 324 13.67 -2.11 7.98
N LYS A 325 13.10 -1.52 6.93
CA LYS A 325 13.12 -0.07 6.72
C LYS A 325 12.44 0.69 7.83
N ALA A 326 11.32 0.18 8.38
CA ALA A 326 10.65 0.75 9.54
C ALA A 326 11.55 0.71 10.78
N ALA A 327 12.19 -0.41 11.04
CA ALA A 327 13.11 -0.62 12.15
C ALA A 327 14.34 0.29 12.07
N ASP A 328 14.93 0.47 10.88
CA ASP A 328 16.05 1.36 10.62
C ASP A 328 15.68 2.84 10.85
N ASN A 329 14.39 3.18 10.73
CA ASN A 329 13.84 4.50 11.05
C ASN A 329 13.30 4.61 12.49
N GLY A 330 13.59 3.62 13.35
CA GLY A 330 13.27 3.64 14.77
C GLY A 330 11.78 3.39 15.09
N VAL A 331 11.02 2.78 14.19
CA VAL A 331 9.61 2.43 14.43
C VAL A 331 9.55 1.13 15.24
N ALA A 332 9.29 1.25 16.53
CA ALA A 332 9.35 0.15 17.49
C ALA A 332 8.42 -1.03 17.12
N SER A 333 7.22 -0.75 16.60
CA SER A 333 6.28 -1.79 16.21
C SER A 333 6.80 -2.73 15.09
N ALA A 334 7.83 -2.33 14.33
CA ALA A 334 8.45 -3.19 13.34
C ALA A 334 9.31 -4.31 13.97
N PHE A 335 9.79 -4.14 15.20
CA PHE A 335 10.72 -5.10 15.80
C PHE A 335 10.07 -6.44 16.08
N ALA A 336 8.82 -6.45 16.54
CA ALA A 336 8.08 -7.69 16.78
C ALA A 336 7.81 -8.44 15.44
N TYR A 337 7.42 -7.72 14.38
CA TYR A 337 7.23 -8.32 13.05
C TYR A 337 8.52 -8.93 12.51
N LEU A 338 9.67 -8.25 12.65
CA LEU A 338 10.96 -8.81 12.25
C LEU A 338 11.32 -10.05 13.08
N GLY A 339 11.05 -10.01 14.39
CA GLY A 339 11.20 -11.17 15.26
C GLY A 339 10.39 -12.36 14.75
N GLU A 340 9.14 -12.15 14.43
CA GLU A 340 8.23 -13.18 13.89
C GLU A 340 8.70 -13.71 12.53
N MET A 341 9.11 -12.83 11.61
CA MET A 341 9.59 -13.24 10.29
C MET A 341 10.87 -14.06 10.35
N TYR A 342 11.83 -13.67 11.18
CA TYR A 342 13.02 -14.49 11.43
C TYR A 342 12.70 -15.81 12.13
N TYR A 343 11.70 -15.81 13.03
CA TYR A 343 11.25 -17.01 13.73
C TYR A 343 10.59 -18.00 12.77
N ALA A 344 9.69 -17.51 11.92
CA ALA A 344 8.94 -18.35 10.99
C ALA A 344 9.74 -18.70 9.71
N GLY A 345 10.75 -17.89 9.35
CA GLY A 345 11.46 -18.02 8.07
C GLY A 345 10.63 -17.50 6.89
N THR A 346 9.71 -16.56 7.17
CA THR A 346 8.84 -15.97 6.15
C THR A 346 9.46 -14.69 5.60
N GLY A 347 9.75 -14.65 4.29
CA GLY A 347 10.37 -13.49 3.63
C GLY A 347 11.86 -13.29 3.95
N VAL A 348 12.42 -14.13 4.79
CA VAL A 348 13.84 -14.17 5.16
C VAL A 348 14.17 -15.59 5.59
N ALA A 349 15.42 -16.00 5.46
CA ALA A 349 15.85 -17.30 5.98
C ALA A 349 15.62 -17.36 7.50
N GLN A 350 15.03 -18.46 7.95
CA GLN A 350 14.78 -18.69 9.37
C GLN A 350 16.05 -18.54 10.20
N ASN A 351 15.98 -17.72 11.23
CA ASN A 351 17.12 -17.50 12.13
C ASN A 351 16.61 -17.14 13.53
N TYR A 352 16.56 -18.14 14.39
CA TYR A 352 16.08 -17.97 15.78
C TYR A 352 16.95 -17.00 16.60
N ASN A 353 18.25 -16.92 16.35
CA ASN A 353 19.12 -15.98 17.08
C ASN A 353 18.77 -14.51 16.74
N GLU A 354 18.51 -14.23 15.46
CA GLU A 354 18.05 -12.90 15.06
C GLU A 354 16.63 -12.64 15.55
N ALA A 355 15.72 -13.63 15.50
CA ALA A 355 14.37 -13.52 16.05
C ALA A 355 14.41 -13.10 17.53
N PHE A 356 15.25 -13.77 18.33
CA PHE A 356 15.43 -13.44 19.76
C PHE A 356 15.87 -11.98 19.97
N LYS A 357 16.87 -11.53 19.20
CA LYS A 357 17.36 -10.14 19.31
C LYS A 357 16.29 -9.12 18.96
N TRP A 358 15.49 -9.39 17.94
CA TRP A 358 14.43 -8.48 17.51
C TRP A 358 13.27 -8.44 18.51
N TYR A 359 12.85 -9.60 19.05
CA TYR A 359 11.87 -9.63 20.13
C TYR A 359 12.38 -8.93 21.39
N GLN A 360 13.67 -9.08 21.75
CA GLN A 360 14.24 -8.35 22.87
C GLN A 360 14.19 -6.83 22.65
N LYS A 361 14.54 -6.36 21.44
CA LYS A 361 14.39 -4.94 21.10
C LYS A 361 12.93 -4.46 21.17
N ALA A 362 11.98 -5.27 20.76
CA ALA A 362 10.57 -4.95 20.85
C ALA A 362 10.14 -4.79 22.32
N VAL A 363 10.54 -5.71 23.17
CA VAL A 363 10.32 -5.67 24.62
C VAL A 363 10.94 -4.43 25.26
N ASP A 364 12.19 -4.10 24.92
CA ASP A 364 12.90 -2.92 25.42
C ASP A 364 12.22 -1.60 25.04
N ASN A 365 11.38 -1.64 23.98
CA ASN A 365 10.56 -0.52 23.54
C ASN A 365 9.09 -0.60 24.00
N GLY A 366 8.77 -1.53 24.90
CA GLY A 366 7.46 -1.61 25.53
C GLY A 366 6.40 -2.36 24.73
N ASP A 367 6.79 -3.15 23.73
CA ASP A 367 5.86 -3.97 22.95
C ASP A 367 5.46 -5.21 23.77
N ALA A 368 4.21 -5.25 24.19
CA ALA A 368 3.71 -6.33 25.04
C ALA A 368 3.54 -7.66 24.29
N ASP A 369 3.26 -7.63 22.99
CA ASP A 369 3.10 -8.83 22.18
C ASP A 369 4.43 -9.59 22.03
N ALA A 370 5.56 -8.88 22.03
CA ALA A 370 6.88 -9.47 21.96
C ALA A 370 7.24 -10.33 23.18
N TYR A 371 6.59 -10.12 24.35
CA TYR A 371 6.76 -11.02 25.49
C TYR A 371 6.33 -12.44 25.15
N VAL A 372 5.26 -12.59 24.36
CA VAL A 372 4.80 -13.91 23.90
C VAL A 372 5.85 -14.55 23.01
N GLY A 373 6.43 -13.78 22.07
CA GLY A 373 7.51 -14.26 21.20
C GLY A 373 8.69 -14.82 22.00
N LEU A 374 9.19 -14.07 23.01
CA LEU A 374 10.26 -14.54 23.89
C LEU A 374 9.84 -15.78 24.70
N GLY A 375 8.63 -15.79 25.24
CA GLY A 375 8.09 -16.94 25.95
C GLY A 375 8.12 -18.22 25.12
N VAL A 376 7.66 -18.14 23.87
CA VAL A 376 7.67 -19.26 22.92
C VAL A 376 9.10 -19.72 22.61
N MET A 377 10.04 -18.79 22.43
CA MET A 377 11.44 -19.12 22.15
C MET A 377 12.10 -19.85 23.33
N TYR A 378 11.84 -19.42 24.56
CA TYR A 378 12.31 -20.12 25.76
C TYR A 378 11.63 -21.49 25.93
N CYS A 379 10.34 -21.64 25.62
CA CYS A 379 9.63 -22.93 25.64
C CYS A 379 10.27 -23.95 24.68
N LYS A 380 10.64 -23.49 23.49
CA LYS A 380 11.10 -24.38 22.42
C LYS A 380 12.62 -24.52 22.37
N GLY A 381 13.37 -23.70 23.11
CA GLY A 381 14.83 -23.66 23.03
C GLY A 381 15.35 -23.17 21.67
N GLN A 382 14.63 -22.24 21.06
CA GLN A 382 14.94 -21.72 19.74
C GLN A 382 15.61 -20.34 19.83
N GLY A 383 16.88 -20.23 19.40
CA GLY A 383 17.68 -19.01 19.54
C GLY A 383 18.16 -18.71 20.98
N VAL A 384 17.72 -19.50 21.93
CA VAL A 384 18.09 -19.45 23.35
C VAL A 384 17.94 -20.83 23.92
N ALA A 385 18.68 -21.14 24.97
CA ALA A 385 18.53 -22.43 25.68
C ALA A 385 17.12 -22.57 26.23
N GLN A 386 16.51 -23.74 26.04
CA GLN A 386 15.16 -24.04 26.56
C GLN A 386 15.10 -23.81 28.07
N ASN A 387 14.10 -23.05 28.47
CA ASN A 387 13.88 -22.72 29.88
C ASN A 387 12.42 -22.38 30.15
N TYR A 388 11.66 -23.35 30.58
CA TYR A 388 10.23 -23.17 30.86
C TYR A 388 9.97 -22.17 32.01
N ASN A 389 10.87 -22.04 33.00
CA ASN A 389 10.70 -21.04 34.06
C ASN A 389 10.79 -19.60 33.51
N GLU A 390 11.72 -19.34 32.61
CA GLU A 390 11.79 -18.04 31.92
C GLU A 390 10.60 -17.84 30.99
N ALA A 391 10.19 -18.86 30.23
CA ALA A 391 9.00 -18.80 29.40
C ALA A 391 7.76 -18.40 30.20
N PHE A 392 7.55 -19.04 31.35
CA PHE A 392 6.45 -18.72 32.28
C PHE A 392 6.46 -17.24 32.68
N LYS A 393 7.64 -16.71 33.07
CA LYS A 393 7.77 -15.30 33.46
C LYS A 393 7.41 -14.36 32.33
N TRP A 394 7.80 -14.68 31.09
CA TRP A 394 7.49 -13.86 29.93
C TRP A 394 6.01 -13.90 29.59
N PHE A 395 5.37 -15.08 29.60
CA PHE A 395 3.93 -15.18 29.40
C PHE A 395 3.15 -14.50 30.53
N GLN A 396 3.63 -14.55 31.81
CA GLN A 396 3.00 -13.82 32.90
C GLN A 396 3.07 -12.31 32.66
N LYS A 397 4.23 -11.78 32.26
CA LYS A 397 4.35 -10.36 31.86
C LYS A 397 3.41 -9.97 30.74
N ALA A 398 3.30 -10.81 29.71
CA ALA A 398 2.37 -10.59 28.60
C ALA A 398 0.91 -10.56 29.11
N ALA A 399 0.55 -11.49 29.97
CA ALA A 399 -0.78 -11.59 30.59
C ALA A 399 -1.11 -10.39 31.47
N ASP A 400 -0.14 -9.90 32.25
CA ASP A 400 -0.26 -8.71 33.10
C ASP A 400 -0.45 -7.43 32.26
N ASN A 401 0.04 -7.43 31.02
CA ASN A 401 -0.18 -6.36 30.03
C ASN A 401 -1.43 -6.59 29.16
N GLY A 402 -2.23 -7.61 29.46
CA GLY A 402 -3.51 -7.85 28.77
C GLY A 402 -3.40 -8.57 27.44
N VAL A 403 -2.25 -9.15 27.09
CA VAL A 403 -2.08 -9.89 25.82
C VAL A 403 -2.84 -11.21 25.90
N ALA A 404 -3.93 -11.30 25.15
CA ALA A 404 -4.88 -12.42 25.25
C ALA A 404 -4.26 -13.79 24.92
N SER A 405 -3.33 -13.86 23.96
CA SER A 405 -2.64 -15.11 23.60
C SER A 405 -1.81 -15.68 24.74
N ALA A 406 -1.29 -14.84 25.64
CA ALA A 406 -0.52 -15.29 26.80
C ALA A 406 -1.36 -16.11 27.79
N PHE A 407 -2.67 -15.85 27.87
CA PHE A 407 -3.57 -16.63 28.73
C PHE A 407 -3.63 -18.09 28.27
N ALA A 408 -3.62 -18.33 26.97
CA ALA A 408 -3.58 -19.67 26.41
C ALA A 408 -2.29 -20.41 26.82
N TYR A 409 -1.14 -19.78 26.62
CA TYR A 409 0.16 -20.37 26.97
C TYR A 409 0.29 -20.62 28.49
N LEU A 410 -0.17 -19.72 29.34
CA LEU A 410 -0.21 -19.95 30.78
C LEU A 410 -1.12 -21.14 31.14
N GLY A 411 -2.27 -21.24 30.49
CA GLY A 411 -3.16 -22.39 30.63
C GLY A 411 -2.45 -23.71 30.29
N GLU A 412 -1.76 -23.73 29.14
CA GLU A 412 -0.99 -24.91 28.69
C GLU A 412 0.14 -25.25 29.68
N MET A 413 0.90 -24.26 30.17
CA MET A 413 1.99 -24.48 31.13
C MET A 413 1.49 -25.05 32.47
N TYR A 414 0.38 -24.50 32.99
CA TYR A 414 -0.23 -25.10 34.20
C TYR A 414 -0.83 -26.47 33.91
N TYR A 415 -1.34 -26.73 32.71
CA TYR A 415 -1.88 -28.03 32.33
C TYR A 415 -0.80 -29.09 32.19
N ALA A 416 0.35 -28.75 31.59
CA ALA A 416 1.49 -29.64 31.42
C ALA A 416 2.38 -29.76 32.66
N GLY A 417 2.50 -28.68 33.46
CA GLY A 417 3.46 -28.57 34.53
C GLY A 417 4.83 -28.06 34.07
N ASP A 418 4.86 -27.32 32.95
CA ASP A 418 6.06 -26.79 32.33
C ASP A 418 6.45 -25.44 32.96
N GLY A 419 7.60 -25.37 33.67
CA GLY A 419 8.08 -24.15 34.30
C GLY A 419 7.27 -23.69 35.51
N VAL A 420 6.23 -24.42 35.86
CA VAL A 420 5.37 -24.20 37.01
C VAL A 420 4.80 -25.55 37.49
N ALA A 421 4.48 -25.69 38.74
CA ALA A 421 3.84 -26.92 39.20
C ALA A 421 2.51 -27.14 38.48
N GLN A 422 2.28 -28.36 37.95
CA GLN A 422 1.05 -28.74 37.31
C GLN A 422 -0.17 -28.42 38.18
N ASN A 423 -1.12 -27.69 37.63
CA ASN A 423 -2.33 -27.29 38.33
C ASN A 423 -3.49 -27.10 37.36
N TYR A 424 -4.33 -28.12 37.23
CA TYR A 424 -5.46 -28.09 36.31
C TYR A 424 -6.51 -27.03 36.64
N ASN A 425 -6.66 -26.65 37.92
CA ASN A 425 -7.58 -25.60 38.32
C ASN A 425 -7.10 -24.22 37.84
N GLU A 426 -5.79 -23.92 37.96
CA GLU A 426 -5.22 -22.71 37.37
C GLU A 426 -5.25 -22.75 35.83
N ALA A 427 -4.91 -23.88 35.23
CA ALA A 427 -5.04 -24.07 33.80
C ALA A 427 -6.45 -23.74 33.29
N PHE A 428 -7.47 -24.25 33.98
CA PHE A 428 -8.87 -23.97 33.66
C PHE A 428 -9.20 -22.47 33.71
N LYS A 429 -8.78 -21.76 34.76
CA LYS A 429 -8.99 -20.31 34.88
C LYS A 429 -8.35 -19.53 33.74
N TRP A 430 -7.12 -19.89 33.35
CA TRP A 430 -6.41 -19.23 32.28
C TRP A 430 -7.04 -19.55 30.92
N PHE A 431 -7.46 -20.78 30.66
CA PHE A 431 -8.18 -21.13 29.43
C PHE A 431 -9.55 -20.43 29.36
N GLN A 432 -10.27 -20.32 30.49
CA GLN A 432 -11.51 -19.55 30.54
C GLN A 432 -11.25 -18.08 30.18
N LYS A 433 -10.23 -17.49 30.80
CA LYS A 433 -9.82 -16.09 30.51
C LYS A 433 -9.41 -15.90 29.05
N ALA A 434 -8.70 -16.87 28.45
CA ALA A 434 -8.37 -16.85 27.03
C ALA A 434 -9.63 -16.84 26.15
N ALA A 435 -10.57 -17.74 26.43
CA ALA A 435 -11.84 -17.84 25.71
C ALA A 435 -12.68 -16.57 25.84
N ASP A 436 -12.78 -15.99 27.05
CA ASP A 436 -13.52 -14.74 27.31
C ASP A 436 -12.90 -13.53 26.56
N ASN A 437 -11.61 -13.59 26.21
CA ASN A 437 -10.90 -12.59 25.41
C ASN A 437 -10.78 -12.95 23.92
N GLY A 438 -11.58 -13.89 23.45
CA GLY A 438 -11.69 -14.24 22.04
C GLY A 438 -10.63 -15.20 21.50
N ILE A 439 -9.72 -15.70 22.34
CA ILE A 439 -8.78 -16.77 21.96
C ILE A 439 -9.51 -18.09 22.15
N THR A 440 -10.10 -18.58 21.09
CA THR A 440 -10.98 -19.75 21.12
C THR A 440 -10.39 -20.97 20.43
N THR A 441 -9.55 -20.75 19.42
CA THR A 441 -8.85 -21.82 18.69
C THR A 441 -7.90 -22.55 19.64
N GLY A 442 -8.04 -23.87 19.70
CA GLY A 442 -7.23 -24.69 20.58
C GLY A 442 -7.65 -24.69 22.06
N ILE A 443 -8.44 -23.71 22.51
CA ILE A 443 -8.82 -23.58 23.93
C ILE A 443 -10.03 -24.44 24.27
N TYR A 444 -11.04 -24.44 23.42
CA TYR A 444 -12.27 -25.19 23.70
C TYR A 444 -12.04 -26.68 23.78
N TYR A 445 -11.07 -27.23 23.06
CA TYR A 445 -10.77 -28.65 23.19
C TYR A 445 -10.09 -28.96 24.53
N PHE A 446 -9.23 -28.09 25.08
CA PHE A 446 -8.69 -28.28 26.42
C PHE A 446 -9.79 -28.25 27.48
N LEU A 447 -10.71 -27.30 27.39
CA LEU A 447 -11.85 -27.21 28.28
C LEU A 447 -12.75 -28.46 28.15
N ALA A 448 -13.02 -28.92 26.92
CA ALA A 448 -13.76 -30.14 26.67
C ALA A 448 -13.05 -31.37 27.29
N ASP A 449 -11.75 -31.52 27.11
CA ASP A 449 -10.93 -32.61 27.63
C ASP A 449 -10.92 -32.59 29.20
N MET A 450 -10.77 -31.40 29.79
CA MET A 450 -10.75 -31.26 31.25
C MET A 450 -12.07 -31.66 31.87
N PHE A 451 -13.20 -31.29 31.29
CA PHE A 451 -14.50 -31.72 31.79
C PHE A 451 -14.80 -33.20 31.47
N TYR A 452 -14.34 -33.71 30.33
CA TYR A 452 -14.48 -35.12 29.94
C TYR A 452 -13.68 -36.04 30.86
N THR A 453 -12.44 -35.65 31.16
CA THR A 453 -11.50 -36.46 31.94
C THR A 453 -11.59 -36.23 33.47
N GLY A 454 -12.28 -35.17 33.90
CA GLY A 454 -12.38 -34.80 35.31
C GLY A 454 -11.08 -34.26 35.91
N LYS A 455 -10.16 -33.72 35.12
CA LYS A 455 -8.85 -33.21 35.60
C LYS A 455 -8.96 -32.06 36.60
N THR A 456 -10.05 -31.32 36.61
CA THR A 456 -10.36 -30.28 37.60
C THR A 456 -10.97 -30.81 38.88
N GLY A 457 -11.05 -32.15 39.07
CA GLY A 457 -11.72 -32.82 40.17
C GLY A 457 -13.23 -33.02 39.95
N ILE A 458 -13.77 -32.52 38.85
CA ILE A 458 -15.20 -32.64 38.48
C ILE A 458 -15.32 -33.13 37.03
N THR A 459 -15.94 -34.28 36.81
CA THR A 459 -16.33 -34.72 35.49
C THR A 459 -17.72 -34.18 35.18
N ASP A 460 -17.83 -33.39 34.14
CA ASP A 460 -19.10 -32.83 33.64
C ASP A 460 -19.23 -33.04 32.14
N TYR A 461 -19.92 -34.12 31.79
CA TYR A 461 -20.10 -34.49 30.39
C TYR A 461 -21.01 -33.50 29.61
N SER A 462 -21.86 -32.75 30.31
CA SER A 462 -22.67 -31.69 29.68
C SER A 462 -21.81 -30.51 29.24
N GLN A 463 -20.87 -30.08 30.11
CA GLN A 463 -19.90 -29.06 29.74
C GLN A 463 -18.88 -29.58 28.72
N ALA A 464 -18.42 -30.83 28.86
CA ALA A 464 -17.56 -31.47 27.86
C ALA A 464 -18.20 -31.45 26.46
N LYS A 465 -19.48 -31.80 26.36
CA LYS A 465 -20.25 -31.69 25.12
C LYS A 465 -20.30 -30.27 24.58
N LYS A 466 -20.71 -29.31 25.43
CA LYS A 466 -20.81 -27.90 25.06
C LYS A 466 -19.50 -27.37 24.46
N TYR A 467 -18.39 -27.63 25.15
CA TYR A 467 -17.08 -27.14 24.67
C TYR A 467 -16.57 -27.91 23.45
N ALA A 468 -16.86 -29.21 23.33
CA ALA A 468 -16.54 -29.96 22.12
C ALA A 468 -17.33 -29.44 20.89
N GLU A 469 -18.61 -29.12 21.05
CA GLU A 469 -19.44 -28.52 20.00
C GLU A 469 -18.95 -27.10 19.63
N LEU A 470 -18.49 -26.30 20.62
CA LEU A 470 -17.88 -25.01 20.37
C LEU A 470 -16.52 -25.12 19.66
N ALA A 471 -15.72 -26.12 20.01
CA ALA A 471 -14.45 -26.39 19.31
C ALA A 471 -14.69 -26.67 17.83
N ILE A 472 -15.62 -27.57 17.52
CA ILE A 472 -16.01 -27.93 16.15
C ILE A 472 -16.63 -26.73 15.40
N LYS A 473 -17.43 -25.91 16.08
CA LYS A 473 -18.05 -24.73 15.49
C LYS A 473 -17.01 -23.67 15.12
N ASN A 474 -16.00 -23.49 15.97
CA ASN A 474 -14.93 -22.52 15.72
C ASN A 474 -13.92 -23.00 14.68
N ASP A 475 -13.64 -24.30 14.71
CA ASP A 475 -12.80 -24.96 13.73
C ASP A 475 -13.48 -26.28 13.33
N THR A 476 -14.09 -26.29 12.15
CA THR A 476 -14.75 -27.47 11.61
C THR A 476 -13.79 -28.66 11.41
N LEU A 477 -12.48 -28.41 11.45
CA LEU A 477 -11.41 -29.40 11.36
C LEU A 477 -10.91 -29.85 12.75
N ASP A 478 -11.44 -29.31 13.85
CA ASP A 478 -11.02 -29.69 15.19
C ASP A 478 -11.22 -31.19 15.46
N VAL A 479 -10.13 -31.91 15.41
CA VAL A 479 -10.09 -33.38 15.57
C VAL A 479 -10.42 -33.77 17.00
N VAL A 480 -9.98 -32.98 18.00
CA VAL A 480 -10.15 -33.30 19.42
C VAL A 480 -11.62 -33.15 19.83
N GLY A 481 -12.27 -32.06 19.41
CA GLY A 481 -13.69 -31.84 19.65
C GLY A 481 -14.55 -32.95 19.05
N HIS A 482 -14.29 -33.29 17.77
CA HIS A 482 -14.97 -34.42 17.13
C HIS A 482 -14.77 -35.73 17.90
N ARG A 483 -13.55 -36.02 18.30
CA ARG A 483 -13.20 -37.24 19.07
C ARG A 483 -13.89 -37.27 20.42
N ILE A 484 -13.87 -36.19 21.19
CA ILE A 484 -14.53 -36.12 22.50
C ILE A 484 -16.03 -36.30 22.34
N LEU A 485 -16.67 -35.61 21.37
CA LEU A 485 -18.06 -35.70 21.09
C LEU A 485 -18.45 -37.11 20.63
N ALA A 486 -17.63 -37.76 19.82
CA ALA A 486 -17.81 -39.16 19.42
C ALA A 486 -17.76 -40.09 20.63
N LYS A 487 -16.79 -39.94 21.54
CA LYS A 487 -16.69 -40.73 22.77
C LYS A 487 -17.91 -40.53 23.67
N LEU A 488 -18.45 -39.33 23.78
CA LEU A 488 -19.70 -39.08 24.51
C LEU A 488 -20.87 -39.86 23.92
N TYR A 489 -21.01 -39.91 22.57
CA TYR A 489 -22.08 -40.67 21.91
C TYR A 489 -21.84 -42.18 21.92
N ILE A 490 -20.56 -42.66 21.90
CA ILE A 490 -20.23 -44.08 22.05
C ILE A 490 -20.74 -44.65 23.38
N HIS A 491 -20.51 -43.85 24.45
CA HIS A 491 -20.79 -44.30 25.82
C HIS A 491 -22.13 -43.82 26.38
N GLY A 492 -22.76 -42.83 25.72
CA GLY A 492 -23.99 -42.23 26.24
C GLY A 492 -23.73 -41.27 27.43
N TYR A 493 -22.52 -40.71 27.52
CA TYR A 493 -22.17 -39.80 28.62
C TYR A 493 -22.75 -38.40 28.39
N GLY A 494 -23.73 -38.00 29.21
CA GLY A 494 -24.38 -36.69 29.11
C GLY A 494 -25.21 -36.50 27.81
N VAL A 495 -25.34 -37.54 27.01
CA VAL A 495 -26.10 -37.59 25.76
C VAL A 495 -26.75 -38.97 25.59
N GLU A 496 -27.79 -39.05 24.79
CA GLU A 496 -28.31 -40.37 24.39
C GLU A 496 -27.27 -41.09 23.53
N LYS A 497 -27.03 -42.38 23.82
CA LYS A 497 -26.09 -43.21 23.07
C LYS A 497 -26.49 -43.30 21.61
N ASN A 498 -25.56 -42.94 20.71
CA ASN A 498 -25.80 -42.93 19.26
C ASN A 498 -24.55 -43.33 18.47
N ILE A 499 -24.51 -44.63 18.15
CA ILE A 499 -23.37 -45.24 17.46
C ILE A 499 -23.16 -44.67 16.06
N ALA A 500 -24.23 -44.46 15.28
CA ALA A 500 -24.12 -43.91 13.92
C ALA A 500 -23.57 -42.48 13.93
N LYS A 501 -23.97 -41.66 14.91
CA LYS A 501 -23.46 -40.30 15.07
C LYS A 501 -21.98 -40.28 15.52
N ALA A 502 -21.62 -41.23 16.39
CA ALA A 502 -20.22 -41.39 16.82
C ALA A 502 -19.32 -41.79 15.63
N GLU A 503 -19.78 -42.76 14.81
CA GLU A 503 -19.04 -43.18 13.62
C GLU A 503 -18.84 -42.03 12.63
N ALA A 504 -19.89 -41.26 12.35
CA ALA A 504 -19.80 -40.10 11.47
C ALA A 504 -18.78 -39.06 11.99
N LEU A 505 -18.75 -38.78 13.31
CA LEU A 505 -17.80 -37.87 13.93
C LEU A 505 -16.35 -38.39 13.86
N ILE A 506 -16.16 -39.70 14.04
CA ILE A 506 -14.83 -40.32 13.92
C ILE A 506 -14.32 -40.28 12.48
N GLU A 507 -15.16 -40.57 11.50
CA GLU A 507 -14.78 -40.49 10.09
C GLU A 507 -14.46 -39.04 9.67
N GLN A 508 -15.22 -38.07 10.17
CA GLN A 508 -14.90 -36.65 10.00
C GLN A 508 -13.53 -36.31 10.62
N ALA A 509 -13.28 -36.71 11.86
CA ALA A 509 -12.00 -36.51 12.54
C ALA A 509 -10.83 -37.15 11.77
N LEU A 510 -10.99 -38.39 11.27
CA LEU A 510 -9.99 -39.07 10.47
C LEU A 510 -9.76 -38.41 9.11
N ALA A 511 -10.83 -37.94 8.48
CA ALA A 511 -10.71 -37.16 7.23
C ALA A 511 -9.96 -35.84 7.46
N HIS A 512 -10.16 -35.21 8.63
CA HIS A 512 -9.47 -34.01 9.04
C HIS A 512 -8.01 -34.28 9.35
N CYS A 513 -7.67 -35.38 10.07
CA CYS A 513 -6.29 -35.79 10.32
C CYS A 513 -5.47 -35.92 9.02
N LYS A 514 -6.10 -36.37 7.94
CA LYS A 514 -5.44 -36.50 6.62
C LYS A 514 -5.18 -35.14 5.96
N LYS A 515 -5.98 -34.13 6.27
CA LYS A 515 -5.83 -32.78 5.69
C LYS A 515 -4.84 -31.91 6.47
N ASP A 516 -4.76 -32.11 7.77
CA ASP A 516 -4.04 -31.23 8.68
C ASP A 516 -2.57 -31.62 8.87
N GLY A 517 -2.12 -32.78 8.38
CA GLY A 517 -0.73 -33.24 8.45
C GLY A 517 -0.18 -33.36 9.88
N SER A 518 -1.02 -33.18 10.93
CA SER A 518 -0.56 -33.31 12.30
C SER A 518 -0.35 -34.76 12.68
N SER A 519 0.86 -35.07 13.11
CA SER A 519 1.37 -36.41 13.35
C SER A 519 0.77 -37.13 14.54
N ASP A 520 0.17 -36.42 15.50
CA ASP A 520 -0.24 -36.99 16.78
C ASP A 520 -1.72 -37.41 16.83
N TYR A 521 -2.57 -36.76 16.07
CA TYR A 521 -4.03 -36.97 16.12
C TYR A 521 -4.58 -38.25 15.49
N PRO A 522 -3.98 -38.86 14.44
CA PRO A 522 -4.50 -40.09 13.87
C PRO A 522 -4.56 -41.23 14.87
N CYS A 523 -3.57 -41.37 15.76
CA CYS A 523 -3.51 -42.43 16.77
C CYS A 523 -4.64 -42.30 17.80
N TYR A 524 -4.91 -41.10 18.28
CA TYR A 524 -6.02 -40.86 19.23
C TYR A 524 -7.37 -41.03 18.61
N THR A 525 -7.55 -40.69 17.33
CA THR A 525 -8.82 -40.86 16.61
C THR A 525 -9.04 -42.30 16.21
N MET A 526 -7.98 -43.01 15.83
CA MET A 526 -8.01 -44.45 15.61
C MET A 526 -8.31 -45.20 16.90
N ASP A 527 -7.80 -44.72 18.05
CA ASP A 527 -8.19 -45.25 19.36
C ASP A 527 -9.71 -45.15 19.59
N ALA A 528 -10.32 -44.00 19.33
CA ALA A 528 -11.76 -43.81 19.42
C ALA A 528 -12.51 -44.69 18.44
N LYS A 529 -11.95 -44.94 17.25
CA LYS A 529 -12.50 -45.90 16.27
C LYS A 529 -12.43 -47.35 16.77
N GLY A 530 -11.33 -47.73 17.39
CA GLY A 530 -11.17 -48.99 18.06
C GLY A 530 -12.20 -49.19 19.18
N GLU A 531 -12.41 -48.17 20.01
CA GLU A 531 -13.46 -48.16 21.03
C GLU A 531 -14.86 -48.35 20.43
N LEU A 532 -15.17 -47.68 19.33
CA LEU A 532 -16.43 -47.81 18.62
C LEU A 532 -16.66 -49.24 18.19
N PHE A 533 -15.69 -49.88 17.49
CA PHE A 533 -15.81 -51.27 17.07
C PHE A 533 -15.95 -52.24 18.24
N TRP A 534 -15.23 -51.98 19.32
CA TRP A 534 -15.38 -52.77 20.54
C TRP A 534 -16.79 -52.69 21.12
N VAL A 535 -17.38 -51.49 21.19
CA VAL A 535 -18.75 -51.27 21.66
C VAL A 535 -19.81 -51.87 20.72
N MET A 536 -19.53 -51.95 19.43
CA MET A 536 -20.36 -52.60 18.43
C MET A 536 -20.26 -54.16 18.47
N GLY A 537 -19.30 -54.70 19.23
CA GLY A 537 -19.06 -56.13 19.35
C GLY A 537 -18.08 -56.72 18.32
N ASP A 538 -17.56 -55.90 17.39
CA ASP A 538 -16.56 -56.33 16.42
C ASP A 538 -15.14 -56.27 17.03
N LYS A 539 -14.89 -57.23 17.90
CA LYS A 539 -13.64 -57.31 18.67
C LYS A 539 -12.43 -57.59 17.81
N VAL A 540 -12.60 -58.20 16.64
CA VAL A 540 -11.51 -58.50 15.70
C VAL A 540 -11.00 -57.22 15.06
N LYS A 541 -11.87 -56.41 14.53
CA LYS A 541 -11.51 -55.08 13.98
C LYS A 541 -10.98 -54.12 15.04
N ALA A 542 -11.55 -54.17 16.24
CA ALA A 542 -11.03 -53.35 17.35
C ALA A 542 -9.57 -53.73 17.63
N LYS A 543 -9.23 -55.02 17.66
CA LYS A 543 -7.86 -55.51 17.85
C LYS A 543 -6.94 -55.10 16.71
N GLU A 544 -7.37 -55.32 15.47
CA GLU A 544 -6.59 -54.93 14.29
C GLU A 544 -6.21 -53.44 14.31
N ILE A 545 -7.14 -52.59 14.74
CA ILE A 545 -6.89 -51.15 14.89
C ILE A 545 -5.88 -50.89 16.01
N TYR A 546 -6.04 -51.51 17.17
CA TYR A 546 -5.11 -51.36 18.30
C TYR A 546 -3.70 -51.86 17.94
N ASP A 547 -3.58 -53.00 17.24
CA ASP A 547 -2.31 -53.56 16.79
C ASP A 547 -1.67 -52.69 15.73
N SER A 548 -2.47 -52.10 14.83
CA SER A 548 -1.99 -51.16 13.81
C SER A 548 -1.43 -49.88 14.43
N ILE A 549 -2.09 -49.33 15.44
CA ILE A 549 -1.60 -48.15 16.17
C ILE A 549 -0.25 -48.45 16.84
N ASN A 550 -0.14 -49.59 17.54
CA ASN A 550 1.07 -49.98 18.26
C ASN A 550 2.23 -50.32 17.32
N LYS A 551 1.95 -50.89 16.15
CA LYS A 551 2.95 -51.24 15.15
C LYS A 551 3.47 -50.06 14.37
N ASN A 552 2.64 -49.06 14.10
CA ASN A 552 2.95 -48.00 13.15
C ASN A 552 3.32 -46.65 13.83
N ALA A 553 3.07 -46.51 15.13
CA ALA A 553 3.32 -45.23 15.81
C ALA A 553 4.78 -44.73 15.81
N PRO A 554 5.82 -45.54 16.04
CA PRO A 554 7.20 -45.02 16.02
C PRO A 554 7.74 -44.74 14.64
N ASP A 555 7.34 -45.53 13.60
CA ASP A 555 7.87 -45.39 12.23
C ASP A 555 7.01 -44.48 11.36
N PHE A 556 5.76 -44.32 11.70
CA PHE A 556 4.83 -43.47 10.99
C PHE A 556 5.23 -42.00 11.10
N TYR A 557 5.66 -41.56 12.31
CA TYR A 557 6.12 -40.21 12.53
C TYR A 557 7.39 -39.85 11.75
N ALA A 558 8.32 -40.79 11.64
CA ALA A 558 9.57 -40.60 10.87
C ALA A 558 9.34 -40.56 9.36
N LYS A 559 8.33 -41.29 8.85
CA LYS A 559 8.03 -41.37 7.40
C LYS A 559 7.06 -40.30 6.90
N ILE A 560 6.13 -39.82 7.73
CA ILE A 560 5.18 -38.81 7.31
C ILE A 560 5.81 -37.40 7.34
N GLY A 561 6.79 -37.16 8.21
CA GLY A 561 7.44 -35.85 8.30
C GLY A 561 8.14 -35.42 7.01
N GLU A 562 8.78 -36.37 6.25
CA GLU A 562 9.52 -36.01 5.04
C GLU A 562 8.75 -36.15 3.73
N THR A 563 7.84 -37.12 3.60
CA THR A 563 7.18 -37.40 2.31
C THR A 563 5.80 -36.79 2.14
N GLU A 564 5.06 -36.63 3.20
CA GLU A 564 3.70 -36.04 3.14
C GLU A 564 3.75 -34.51 3.27
N LEU A 565 4.68 -33.93 4.08
CA LEU A 565 4.86 -32.46 4.16
C LEU A 565 5.25 -31.87 2.80
N SER A 566 6.08 -32.60 2.04
CA SER A 566 6.46 -32.15 0.69
C SER A 566 5.34 -32.32 -0.34
N LYS A 567 4.45 -33.27 -0.19
CA LYS A 567 3.24 -33.41 -1.03
C LYS A 567 2.16 -32.38 -0.68
N TYR A 568 1.99 -32.07 0.61
CA TYR A 568 1.01 -31.07 1.07
C TYR A 568 1.50 -29.63 0.77
N MET A 569 2.82 -29.35 0.81
CA MET A 569 3.38 -28.09 0.34
C MET A 569 3.23 -27.92 -1.18
N LYS A 570 3.20 -29.03 -1.97
CA LYS A 570 2.84 -28.97 -3.40
C LYS A 570 1.35 -28.70 -3.66
N VAL A 571 0.48 -29.05 -2.73
CA VAL A 571 -0.98 -28.76 -2.83
C VAL A 571 -1.30 -27.32 -2.41
N TYR A 572 -0.39 -26.67 -1.65
CA TYR A 572 -0.47 -25.23 -1.34
C TYR A 572 0.22 -24.30 -2.36
N LYS A 573 0.77 -24.87 -3.44
CA LYS A 573 0.95 -24.05 -4.65
C LYS A 573 -0.46 -23.64 -5.10
N GLU A 574 -0.65 -22.33 -5.31
CA GLU A 574 -1.81 -21.86 -6.06
C GLU A 574 -1.98 -22.81 -7.25
N VAL A 575 -3.19 -23.33 -7.41
CA VAL A 575 -3.45 -24.36 -8.44
C VAL A 575 -2.96 -23.80 -9.75
N ASP A 576 -1.95 -24.46 -10.33
CA ASP A 576 -1.37 -24.08 -11.60
C ASP A 576 -2.49 -24.13 -12.65
N VAL A 577 -2.68 -23.04 -13.39
CA VAL A 577 -3.73 -23.00 -14.42
C VAL A 577 -3.46 -23.97 -15.56
N ASP A 578 -2.24 -24.49 -15.66
CA ASP A 578 -1.82 -25.53 -16.61
C ASP A 578 -2.22 -26.93 -16.17
N ASP A 579 -2.35 -27.16 -14.86
CA ASP A 579 -2.74 -28.40 -14.26
C ASP A 579 -4.27 -28.43 -13.98
N ASP A 580 -4.86 -29.61 -13.88
CA ASP A 580 -6.27 -29.83 -13.52
C ASP A 580 -7.30 -28.98 -14.31
N ILE A 581 -7.03 -28.77 -15.63
CA ILE A 581 -7.95 -28.07 -16.51
C ILE A 581 -9.33 -28.74 -16.48
N PRO A 582 -10.40 -28.05 -16.04
CA PRO A 582 -11.70 -28.64 -15.85
C PRO A 582 -12.26 -29.24 -17.15
N ILE A 583 -12.78 -30.46 -17.06
CA ILE A 583 -13.38 -31.14 -18.21
C ILE A 583 -14.91 -31.05 -18.12
N VAL A 584 -15.53 -30.51 -19.15
CA VAL A 584 -16.97 -30.42 -19.30
C VAL A 584 -17.43 -31.42 -20.35
N VAL A 585 -18.44 -32.22 -20.01
CA VAL A 585 -18.96 -33.30 -20.87
C VAL A 585 -19.77 -32.76 -22.07
N LYS A 586 -20.31 -31.53 -21.94
CA LYS A 586 -21.15 -30.90 -22.96
C LYS A 586 -20.32 -30.43 -24.14
N LYS A 587 -20.67 -30.85 -25.36
CA LYS A 587 -20.05 -30.36 -26.60
C LYS A 587 -20.72 -29.08 -27.09
N ASN A 588 -19.93 -28.06 -27.38
CA ASN A 588 -20.36 -26.77 -27.93
C ASN A 588 -20.02 -26.65 -29.43
N GLU A 589 -20.76 -27.35 -30.26
CA GLU A 589 -20.49 -27.46 -31.71
C GLU A 589 -20.66 -26.16 -32.49
N LYS A 590 -21.35 -25.15 -31.92
CA LYS A 590 -21.58 -23.84 -32.54
C LYS A 590 -20.65 -22.73 -32.00
N VAL A 591 -19.59 -23.09 -31.31
CA VAL A 591 -18.54 -22.13 -30.86
C VAL A 591 -17.24 -22.44 -31.60
N PHE A 592 -16.61 -21.40 -32.13
CA PHE A 592 -15.38 -21.50 -32.93
C PHE A 592 -14.31 -20.59 -32.34
N ALA A 593 -13.11 -21.10 -32.20
CA ALA A 593 -11.98 -20.36 -31.61
C ALA A 593 -10.81 -20.27 -32.58
N VAL A 594 -10.28 -19.08 -32.72
CA VAL A 594 -8.95 -18.84 -33.30
C VAL A 594 -8.05 -18.32 -32.21
N VAL A 595 -6.96 -19.03 -31.96
CA VAL A 595 -5.97 -18.74 -30.95
C VAL A 595 -4.62 -18.51 -31.63
N ILE A 596 -4.13 -17.30 -31.58
CA ILE A 596 -2.84 -16.89 -32.15
C ILE A 596 -1.87 -16.56 -31.03
N ALA A 597 -0.70 -17.19 -31.07
CA ALA A 597 0.31 -17.07 -30.04
C ALA A 597 1.68 -16.83 -30.66
N ASN A 598 2.06 -15.55 -30.76
CA ASN A 598 3.28 -15.08 -31.39
C ASN A 598 4.37 -14.82 -30.34
N GLU A 599 5.33 -15.70 -30.27
CA GLU A 599 6.44 -15.60 -29.32
C GLU A 599 7.78 -15.24 -30.01
N LYS A 600 8.12 -15.93 -31.09
CA LYS A 600 9.43 -15.78 -31.75
C LYS A 600 9.31 -14.94 -33.00
N TYR A 601 9.63 -13.67 -32.91
CA TYR A 601 9.62 -12.72 -33.99
C TYR A 601 10.94 -12.77 -34.80
N GLN A 602 10.86 -12.48 -36.11
CA GLN A 602 12.08 -12.48 -36.96
C GLN A 602 12.93 -11.24 -36.71
N MET A 603 12.30 -10.10 -36.44
CA MET A 603 12.98 -8.80 -36.34
C MET A 603 12.81 -8.12 -34.95
N GLU A 604 12.03 -8.68 -34.06
CA GLU A 604 11.77 -8.14 -32.73
C GLU A 604 12.13 -9.16 -31.63
N LYS A 605 12.28 -8.70 -30.41
CA LYS A 605 12.46 -9.59 -29.25
C LYS A 605 11.24 -10.50 -29.07
N ALA A 606 11.47 -11.68 -28.55
CA ALA A 606 10.41 -12.62 -28.21
C ALA A 606 9.41 -12.03 -27.18
N VAL A 607 8.15 -12.42 -27.30
CA VAL A 607 7.12 -12.17 -26.27
C VAL A 607 7.09 -13.35 -25.32
N GLN A 608 7.63 -13.16 -24.14
CA GLN A 608 7.77 -14.22 -23.14
C GLN A 608 6.41 -14.84 -22.82
N TYR A 609 6.34 -16.18 -22.82
CA TYR A 609 5.17 -17.00 -22.50
C TYR A 609 3.98 -16.91 -23.47
N ALA A 610 4.05 -16.20 -24.57
CA ALA A 610 2.91 -16.10 -25.49
C ALA A 610 2.44 -17.44 -26.03
N LYS A 611 3.37 -18.37 -26.33
CA LYS A 611 3.01 -19.73 -26.78
C LYS A 611 2.36 -20.56 -25.70
N ASN A 612 2.84 -20.47 -24.45
CA ASN A 612 2.20 -21.13 -23.30
C ASN A 612 0.78 -20.60 -23.12
N ASP A 613 0.62 -19.30 -23.09
CA ASP A 613 -0.68 -18.61 -23.00
C ASP A 613 -1.69 -19.17 -24.02
N GLY A 614 -1.29 -19.20 -25.29
CA GLY A 614 -2.16 -19.70 -26.36
C GLY A 614 -2.44 -21.20 -26.30
N ARG A 615 -1.42 -22.00 -25.96
CA ARG A 615 -1.55 -23.46 -25.79
C ARG A 615 -2.57 -23.81 -24.72
N VAL A 616 -2.42 -23.20 -23.54
CA VAL A 616 -3.29 -23.47 -22.40
C VAL A 616 -4.69 -22.94 -22.64
N PHE A 617 -4.82 -21.73 -23.23
CA PHE A 617 -6.14 -21.21 -23.61
C PHE A 617 -6.87 -22.10 -24.62
N ALA A 618 -6.18 -22.67 -25.59
CA ALA A 618 -6.76 -23.63 -26.53
C ALA A 618 -7.23 -24.92 -25.82
N GLU A 619 -6.47 -25.39 -24.83
CA GLU A 619 -6.89 -26.50 -23.98
C GLU A 619 -8.16 -26.18 -23.15
N TYR A 620 -8.28 -24.98 -22.59
CA TYR A 620 -9.53 -24.53 -21.93
C TYR A 620 -10.70 -24.46 -22.91
N CYS A 621 -10.47 -24.00 -24.13
CA CYS A 621 -11.51 -24.04 -25.17
C CYS A 621 -12.00 -25.46 -25.40
N ARG A 622 -11.09 -26.42 -25.48
CA ARG A 622 -11.41 -27.84 -25.73
C ARG A 622 -12.05 -28.52 -24.51
N LYS A 623 -11.42 -28.44 -23.34
CA LYS A 623 -11.80 -29.21 -22.15
C LYS A 623 -12.89 -28.51 -21.35
N THR A 624 -12.77 -27.23 -21.09
CA THR A 624 -13.61 -26.46 -20.18
C THR A 624 -14.81 -25.84 -20.89
N LEU A 625 -14.61 -25.29 -22.09
CA LEU A 625 -15.69 -24.72 -22.89
C LEU A 625 -16.35 -25.77 -23.80
N GLY A 626 -15.78 -26.94 -23.94
CA GLY A 626 -16.34 -28.08 -24.68
C GLY A 626 -16.37 -27.94 -26.19
N LEU A 627 -15.47 -27.15 -26.77
CA LEU A 627 -15.38 -26.97 -28.22
C LEU A 627 -14.80 -28.24 -28.87
N PRO A 628 -15.37 -28.73 -29.98
CA PRO A 628 -14.76 -29.77 -30.77
C PRO A 628 -13.39 -29.36 -31.32
N GLU A 629 -12.44 -30.24 -31.42
CA GLU A 629 -11.09 -30.01 -31.96
C GLU A 629 -11.12 -29.28 -33.32
N LYS A 630 -11.98 -29.71 -34.23
CA LYS A 630 -12.18 -29.11 -35.54
C LYS A 630 -12.65 -27.63 -35.52
N ASN A 631 -13.14 -27.16 -34.37
CA ASN A 631 -13.62 -25.80 -34.15
C ASN A 631 -12.56 -24.90 -33.52
N ILE A 632 -11.35 -25.42 -33.19
CA ILE A 632 -10.27 -24.70 -32.56
C ILE A 632 -9.09 -24.65 -33.53
N HIS A 633 -8.72 -23.45 -33.96
CA HIS A 633 -7.49 -23.22 -34.71
C HIS A 633 -6.47 -22.55 -33.80
N TYR A 634 -5.46 -23.31 -33.40
CA TYR A 634 -4.34 -22.79 -32.60
C TYR A 634 -3.12 -22.64 -33.50
N VAL A 635 -2.66 -21.42 -33.68
CA VAL A 635 -1.55 -21.05 -34.56
C VAL A 635 -0.46 -20.36 -33.76
N THR A 636 0.73 -20.95 -33.77
CA THR A 636 1.91 -20.37 -33.15
C THR A 636 2.79 -19.66 -34.16
N ASP A 637 3.38 -18.54 -33.77
CA ASP A 637 4.28 -17.76 -34.60
C ASP A 637 3.66 -17.45 -35.97
N ALA A 638 2.47 -16.87 -35.97
CA ALA A 638 1.69 -16.60 -37.15
C ALA A 638 2.26 -15.42 -37.97
N THR A 639 2.43 -15.65 -39.27
CA THR A 639 2.71 -14.61 -40.24
C THR A 639 1.42 -13.81 -40.54
N LEU A 640 1.59 -12.65 -41.21
CA LEU A 640 0.42 -11.86 -41.67
C LEU A 640 -0.53 -12.68 -42.55
N ASN A 641 0.02 -13.57 -43.37
CA ASN A 641 -0.78 -14.46 -44.20
C ASN A 641 -1.53 -15.53 -43.40
N ASN A 642 -0.91 -16.10 -42.34
CA ASN A 642 -1.59 -17.02 -41.45
C ASN A 642 -2.78 -16.33 -40.76
N LEU A 643 -2.57 -15.13 -40.21
CA LEU A 643 -3.65 -14.36 -39.59
C LEU A 643 -4.83 -14.11 -40.53
N LYS A 644 -4.55 -13.67 -41.79
CA LYS A 644 -5.56 -13.46 -42.82
C LYS A 644 -6.29 -14.76 -43.22
N TYR A 645 -5.55 -15.88 -43.25
CA TYR A 645 -6.11 -17.19 -43.52
C TYR A 645 -7.13 -17.62 -42.47
N GLU A 646 -6.77 -17.48 -41.18
CA GLU A 646 -7.65 -17.83 -40.07
C GLU A 646 -8.91 -16.96 -39.99
N LEU A 647 -8.77 -15.67 -40.22
CA LEU A 647 -9.93 -14.77 -40.35
C LEU A 647 -10.84 -15.15 -41.53
N LYS A 648 -10.26 -15.58 -42.66
CA LYS A 648 -11.01 -16.06 -43.81
C LYS A 648 -11.74 -17.37 -43.51
N TRP A 649 -11.08 -18.29 -42.80
CA TRP A 649 -11.71 -19.51 -42.30
C TRP A 649 -12.93 -19.20 -41.42
N LEU A 650 -12.79 -18.33 -40.43
CA LEU A 650 -13.92 -17.89 -39.59
C LEU A 650 -15.05 -17.32 -40.42
N GLN A 651 -14.74 -16.41 -41.38
CA GLN A 651 -15.76 -15.85 -42.26
C GLN A 651 -16.53 -16.92 -43.02
N ASN A 652 -15.85 -17.93 -43.54
CA ASN A 652 -16.49 -19.00 -44.33
C ASN A 652 -17.37 -19.87 -43.40
N VAL A 653 -16.88 -20.20 -42.21
CA VAL A 653 -17.65 -20.97 -41.22
C VAL A 653 -18.89 -20.19 -40.79
N MET A 654 -18.76 -18.93 -40.41
CA MET A 654 -19.89 -18.12 -39.94
C MET A 654 -20.99 -17.94 -40.98
N LYS A 655 -20.66 -17.89 -42.27
CA LYS A 655 -21.65 -17.89 -43.36
C LYS A 655 -22.54 -19.13 -43.35
N VAL A 656 -21.97 -20.30 -42.96
CA VAL A 656 -22.72 -21.56 -42.87
C VAL A 656 -23.72 -21.53 -41.73
N TYR A 657 -23.31 -20.95 -40.58
CA TYR A 657 -24.11 -20.94 -39.31
C TYR A 657 -25.12 -19.79 -39.26
N ARG A 658 -25.07 -18.82 -40.14
CA ARG A 658 -26.10 -17.76 -40.35
C ARG A 658 -26.49 -17.00 -39.07
N GLY A 659 -25.55 -16.64 -38.23
CA GLY A 659 -25.79 -15.91 -36.96
C GLY A 659 -26.06 -16.76 -35.73
N GLU A 660 -26.04 -18.11 -35.83
CA GLU A 660 -26.26 -18.99 -34.69
C GLU A 660 -24.98 -19.38 -33.97
N ALA A 661 -23.81 -19.18 -34.59
CA ALA A 661 -22.53 -19.57 -33.97
C ALA A 661 -21.85 -18.38 -33.28
N LYS A 662 -21.00 -18.71 -32.34
CA LYS A 662 -20.15 -17.77 -31.59
C LYS A 662 -18.70 -17.87 -32.06
N VAL A 663 -18.00 -16.74 -31.95
CA VAL A 663 -16.58 -16.64 -32.26
C VAL A 663 -15.81 -16.24 -31.00
N ILE A 664 -14.73 -16.95 -30.72
CA ILE A 664 -13.69 -16.58 -29.76
C ILE A 664 -12.42 -16.29 -30.58
N PHE A 665 -11.86 -15.11 -30.41
CA PHE A 665 -10.57 -14.76 -30.98
C PHE A 665 -9.62 -14.39 -29.88
N TYR A 666 -8.50 -15.09 -29.78
CA TYR A 666 -7.47 -14.86 -28.80
C TYR A 666 -6.14 -14.53 -29.50
N TYR A 667 -5.46 -13.52 -29.02
CA TYR A 667 -4.13 -13.14 -29.51
C TYR A 667 -3.19 -12.86 -28.32
N ALA A 668 -2.05 -13.52 -28.28
CA ALA A 668 -0.93 -13.21 -27.42
C ALA A 668 0.29 -12.88 -28.29
N GLY A 669 0.87 -11.68 -28.09
CA GLY A 669 1.98 -11.23 -28.90
C GLY A 669 2.24 -9.72 -28.82
N HIS A 670 3.10 -9.20 -29.70
CA HIS A 670 3.30 -7.76 -29.81
C HIS A 670 2.14 -7.04 -30.47
N GLY A 671 1.80 -5.88 -29.89
CA GLY A 671 1.01 -4.85 -30.53
C GLY A 671 1.90 -3.64 -30.85
N ILE A 672 1.64 -2.96 -31.93
CA ILE A 672 2.35 -1.74 -32.32
C ILE A 672 1.39 -0.58 -32.50
N PRO A 673 1.76 0.64 -32.06
CA PRO A 673 0.99 1.84 -32.30
C PRO A 673 1.41 2.52 -33.61
N ASP A 674 0.48 3.15 -34.26
CA ASP A 674 0.77 4.10 -35.36
C ASP A 674 1.02 5.49 -34.76
N GLU A 675 2.21 6.04 -34.97
CA GLU A 675 2.61 7.35 -34.44
C GLU A 675 1.76 8.51 -34.98
N GLN A 676 1.28 8.40 -36.20
CA GLN A 676 0.56 9.48 -36.87
C GLN A 676 -0.92 9.50 -36.52
N ASN A 677 -1.61 8.35 -36.68
CA ASN A 677 -3.05 8.28 -36.52
C ASN A 677 -3.49 7.66 -35.22
N LYS A 678 -2.51 7.15 -34.40
CA LYS A 678 -2.71 6.51 -33.09
C LYS A 678 -3.58 5.24 -33.16
N ASN A 679 -3.60 4.53 -34.27
CA ASN A 679 -4.26 3.24 -34.38
C ASN A 679 -3.34 2.12 -33.84
N GLY A 680 -3.93 1.04 -33.35
CA GLY A 680 -3.20 -0.15 -32.91
C GLY A 680 -3.17 -1.22 -34.02
N TYR A 681 -2.08 -1.97 -34.06
CA TYR A 681 -1.90 -3.10 -34.97
C TYR A 681 -1.42 -4.33 -34.25
N LEU A 682 -1.89 -5.50 -34.62
CA LEU A 682 -1.30 -6.79 -34.22
C LEU A 682 -0.06 -7.04 -35.05
N LEU A 683 1.06 -7.34 -34.41
CA LEU A 683 2.32 -7.60 -35.14
C LEU A 683 2.45 -9.11 -35.42
N PRO A 684 2.44 -9.55 -36.67
CA PRO A 684 2.77 -10.91 -37.05
C PRO A 684 4.30 -11.15 -36.92
N ILE A 685 4.74 -12.39 -36.90
CA ILE A 685 6.17 -12.69 -36.67
C ILE A 685 7.10 -12.23 -37.81
N ASP A 686 6.57 -12.05 -39.01
CA ASP A 686 7.24 -11.53 -40.18
C ASP A 686 7.11 -10.00 -40.33
N GLY A 687 6.50 -9.34 -39.37
CA GLY A 687 6.32 -7.87 -39.33
C GLY A 687 7.48 -7.15 -38.62
N TYR A 688 7.52 -5.83 -38.84
CA TYR A 688 8.50 -4.90 -38.26
C TYR A 688 7.82 -3.96 -37.27
N GLY A 689 8.33 -3.87 -36.05
CA GLY A 689 7.79 -2.96 -35.03
C GLY A 689 7.81 -1.47 -35.42
N SER A 690 8.68 -1.12 -36.40
CA SER A 690 8.82 0.24 -36.94
C SER A 690 7.92 0.52 -38.14
N ASP A 691 7.27 -0.49 -38.67
CA ASP A 691 6.44 -0.36 -39.89
C ASP A 691 5.06 -0.97 -39.69
N VAL A 692 4.10 -0.12 -39.38
CA VAL A 692 2.69 -0.53 -39.14
C VAL A 692 2.04 -1.18 -40.37
N THR A 693 2.57 -0.96 -41.57
CA THR A 693 2.03 -1.58 -42.82
C THR A 693 2.28 -3.09 -42.82
N THR A 694 3.21 -3.58 -42.02
CA THR A 694 3.51 -5.02 -41.85
C THR A 694 2.63 -5.66 -40.77
N GLY A 695 1.86 -4.86 -40.04
CA GLY A 695 0.93 -5.29 -39.01
C GLY A 695 -0.49 -5.49 -39.54
N TYR A 696 -1.36 -6.04 -38.70
CA TYR A 696 -2.79 -6.15 -39.00
C TYR A 696 -3.56 -5.16 -38.11
N ALA A 697 -4.20 -4.16 -38.74
CA ALA A 697 -4.89 -3.11 -38.02
C ALA A 697 -6.03 -3.64 -37.15
N LEU A 698 -6.13 -3.18 -35.89
CA LEU A 698 -7.24 -3.54 -35.00
C LEU A 698 -8.60 -3.12 -35.60
N ASP A 699 -8.66 -2.00 -36.28
CA ASP A 699 -9.89 -1.53 -36.95
C ASP A 699 -10.34 -2.52 -38.05
N ASP A 700 -9.40 -3.07 -38.81
CA ASP A 700 -9.71 -4.09 -39.81
C ASP A 700 -10.10 -5.41 -39.17
N LEU A 701 -9.50 -5.77 -38.04
CA LEU A 701 -9.90 -6.94 -37.24
C LEU A 701 -11.35 -6.79 -36.76
N PHE A 702 -11.65 -5.65 -36.12
CA PHE A 702 -12.99 -5.40 -35.58
C PHE A 702 -14.05 -5.31 -36.70
N LYS A 703 -13.73 -4.69 -37.80
CA LYS A 703 -14.60 -4.65 -38.97
C LYS A 703 -14.80 -6.05 -39.59
N THR A 704 -13.72 -6.83 -39.68
CA THR A 704 -13.76 -8.17 -40.28
C THR A 704 -14.61 -9.10 -39.41
N LEU A 705 -14.37 -9.13 -38.11
CA LEU A 705 -15.10 -9.99 -37.18
C LEU A 705 -16.52 -9.49 -36.91
N GLY A 706 -16.72 -8.17 -36.80
CA GLY A 706 -18.04 -7.55 -36.55
C GLY A 706 -19.03 -7.69 -37.69
N ASN A 707 -18.54 -7.82 -38.95
CA ASN A 707 -19.37 -8.04 -40.12
C ASN A 707 -19.69 -9.53 -40.36
N MET A 708 -19.15 -10.44 -39.55
CA MET A 708 -19.49 -11.86 -39.64
C MET A 708 -20.90 -12.12 -39.13
N PRO A 709 -21.71 -12.93 -39.80
CA PRO A 709 -23.00 -13.35 -39.29
C PRO A 709 -22.83 -14.31 -38.12
N SER A 710 -22.54 -13.78 -36.93
CA SER A 710 -22.30 -14.52 -35.66
C SER A 710 -23.27 -14.09 -34.57
N LYS A 711 -23.57 -15.02 -33.66
CA LYS A 711 -24.37 -14.72 -32.47
C LYS A 711 -23.64 -13.75 -31.53
N SER A 712 -22.34 -13.95 -31.33
CA SER A 712 -21.46 -13.09 -30.59
C SER A 712 -20.00 -13.31 -30.99
N VAL A 713 -19.19 -12.28 -30.82
CA VAL A 713 -17.72 -12.31 -30.99
C VAL A 713 -17.09 -11.87 -29.68
N THR A 714 -16.23 -12.69 -29.10
CA THR A 714 -15.42 -12.34 -27.93
C THR A 714 -13.94 -12.33 -28.34
N ILE A 715 -13.28 -11.23 -28.11
CA ILE A 715 -11.86 -11.05 -28.44
C ILE A 715 -11.06 -10.88 -27.14
N PHE A 716 -9.98 -11.62 -27.02
CA PHE A 716 -8.98 -11.45 -25.96
C PHE A 716 -7.65 -11.05 -26.58
N LEU A 717 -7.11 -9.88 -26.20
CA LEU A 717 -5.86 -9.33 -26.68
C LEU A 717 -4.85 -9.22 -25.55
N ASP A 718 -3.95 -10.17 -25.43
CA ASP A 718 -2.82 -10.10 -24.50
C ASP A 718 -1.60 -9.51 -25.22
N ALA A 719 -1.69 -8.22 -25.48
CA ALA A 719 -0.71 -7.45 -26.23
C ALA A 719 -0.62 -5.99 -25.72
N CYS A 720 0.57 -5.40 -25.85
CA CYS A 720 0.83 -3.98 -25.56
C CYS A 720 0.70 -3.17 -26.86
N PHE A 721 -0.13 -2.13 -26.85
CA PHE A 721 -0.26 -1.23 -28.02
C PHE A 721 0.42 0.12 -27.80
N SER A 722 1.17 0.28 -26.72
CA SER A 722 1.93 1.49 -26.37
C SER A 722 3.29 1.59 -27.07
N GLY A 723 3.70 0.56 -27.80
CA GLY A 723 5.06 0.39 -28.29
C GLY A 723 6.04 -0.16 -27.27
N ALA A 724 5.55 -0.50 -26.08
CA ALA A 724 6.33 -1.18 -25.06
C ALA A 724 6.31 -2.70 -25.25
N LYS A 725 7.37 -3.37 -24.84
CA LYS A 725 7.47 -4.84 -24.76
C LYS A 725 6.91 -5.34 -23.43
N ARG A 726 6.62 -6.62 -23.34
CA ARG A 726 6.11 -7.27 -22.11
C ARG A 726 7.09 -7.19 -20.93
N ASP A 727 8.39 -7.05 -21.19
CA ASP A 727 9.45 -6.82 -20.19
C ASP A 727 9.60 -5.35 -19.75
N GLY A 728 8.81 -4.44 -20.32
CA GLY A 728 8.82 -3.00 -20.03
C GLY A 728 9.77 -2.18 -20.90
N ASP A 729 10.61 -2.84 -21.73
CA ASP A 729 11.44 -2.16 -22.73
C ASP A 729 10.58 -1.63 -23.88
N MET A 730 11.07 -0.64 -24.63
CA MET A 730 10.41 -0.15 -25.83
C MET A 730 10.78 -0.98 -27.06
N LEU A 731 9.85 -1.15 -27.99
CA LEU A 731 10.16 -1.65 -29.33
C LEU A 731 11.17 -0.72 -30.00
N ALA A 732 12.10 -1.27 -30.77
CA ALA A 732 13.26 -0.55 -31.35
C ALA A 732 12.90 0.73 -32.16
N SER A 733 11.67 0.86 -32.59
CA SER A 733 11.16 1.96 -33.41
C SER A 733 10.56 3.15 -32.64
N THR A 734 10.15 2.94 -31.38
CA THR A 734 9.52 4.00 -30.61
C THR A 734 10.58 4.76 -29.83
N ARG A 735 10.71 6.05 -30.08
CA ARG A 735 11.74 6.95 -29.52
C ARG A 735 11.70 7.12 -27.98
N GLY A 736 11.45 6.02 -27.24
CA GLY A 736 11.43 6.01 -25.78
C GLY A 736 10.21 6.68 -25.12
N VAL A 737 9.15 6.96 -25.89
CA VAL A 737 7.90 7.54 -25.37
C VAL A 737 6.75 6.60 -25.68
N ALA A 738 6.00 6.19 -24.65
CA ALA A 738 4.80 5.38 -24.84
C ALA A 738 3.72 6.18 -25.59
N ILE A 739 3.12 5.58 -26.60
CA ILE A 739 2.11 6.19 -27.45
C ILE A 739 0.74 5.73 -27.01
N LYS A 740 -0.14 6.66 -26.66
CA LYS A 740 -1.53 6.34 -26.33
C LYS A 740 -2.33 6.03 -27.59
N VAL A 741 -2.63 4.75 -27.80
CA VAL A 741 -3.42 4.28 -28.94
C VAL A 741 -4.88 4.70 -28.78
N LYS A 742 -5.48 5.17 -29.89
CA LYS A 742 -6.91 5.45 -29.97
C LYS A 742 -7.67 4.13 -30.02
N GLN A 743 -8.54 3.91 -29.08
CA GLN A 743 -9.41 2.72 -29.07
C GLN A 743 -10.69 3.05 -29.83
N ASN A 744 -10.84 2.51 -31.06
CA ASN A 744 -12.10 2.60 -31.80
C ASN A 744 -13.09 1.58 -31.27
N ALA A 745 -14.36 1.96 -31.19
CA ALA A 745 -15.42 1.07 -30.70
C ALA A 745 -15.56 -0.15 -31.65
N PRO A 746 -15.65 -1.39 -31.10
CA PRO A 746 -15.93 -2.59 -31.87
C PRO A 746 -17.29 -2.49 -32.59
N GLN A 747 -17.49 -3.31 -33.62
CA GLN A 747 -18.70 -3.32 -34.44
C GLN A 747 -19.48 -4.64 -34.28
N GLY A 748 -20.76 -4.63 -34.65
CA GLY A 748 -21.60 -5.84 -34.57
C GLY A 748 -21.84 -6.33 -33.13
N ASN A 749 -21.94 -7.64 -32.94
CA ASN A 749 -22.17 -8.28 -31.63
C ASN A 749 -20.83 -8.66 -30.96
N MET A 750 -20.01 -7.66 -30.63
CA MET A 750 -18.61 -7.87 -30.24
C MET A 750 -18.26 -7.28 -28.86
N VAL A 751 -17.47 -8.05 -28.13
CA VAL A 751 -16.81 -7.59 -26.90
C VAL A 751 -15.31 -7.86 -27.01
N VAL A 752 -14.51 -6.90 -26.62
CA VAL A 752 -13.04 -6.95 -26.67
C VAL A 752 -12.46 -6.75 -25.28
N PHE A 753 -11.68 -7.70 -24.83
CA PHE A 753 -10.88 -7.66 -23.62
C PHE A 753 -9.42 -7.40 -24.04
N SER A 754 -8.80 -6.36 -23.53
CA SER A 754 -7.40 -6.03 -23.81
C SER A 754 -6.60 -6.01 -22.52
N ALA A 755 -5.39 -6.54 -22.57
CA ALA A 755 -4.53 -6.70 -21.40
C ALA A 755 -4.09 -5.37 -20.76
N ALA A 756 -3.99 -4.28 -21.55
CA ALA A 756 -3.55 -2.98 -21.06
C ALA A 756 -4.28 -1.84 -21.79
N GLN A 757 -4.34 -0.67 -21.16
CA GLN A 757 -4.93 0.53 -21.74
C GLN A 757 -3.88 1.49 -22.28
N GLY A 758 -4.20 2.10 -23.44
CA GLY A 758 -3.52 3.30 -23.93
C GLY A 758 -2.00 3.18 -24.01
N ASP A 759 -1.32 3.75 -23.08
CA ASP A 759 0.15 3.82 -22.94
C ASP A 759 0.73 2.82 -21.92
N GLU A 760 -0.08 1.93 -21.37
CA GLU A 760 0.35 0.91 -20.42
C GLU A 760 0.95 -0.32 -21.11
N THR A 761 1.72 -1.09 -20.33
CA THR A 761 2.37 -2.33 -20.77
C THR A 761 1.61 -3.54 -20.21
N ALA A 762 1.46 -4.60 -21.02
CA ALA A 762 1.03 -5.91 -20.56
C ALA A 762 2.25 -6.67 -20.04
N TYR A 763 2.21 -7.08 -18.77
CA TYR A 763 3.34 -7.69 -18.08
C TYR A 763 3.30 -9.22 -18.04
N PRO A 764 4.47 -9.89 -17.96
CA PRO A 764 4.54 -11.32 -17.69
C PRO A 764 4.27 -11.60 -16.21
N TYR A 765 3.77 -12.81 -15.93
CA TYR A 765 3.69 -13.38 -14.58
C TYR A 765 4.69 -14.54 -14.52
N ASN A 766 5.96 -14.22 -14.24
CA ASN A 766 7.08 -15.14 -14.36
C ASN A 766 6.96 -16.40 -13.50
N GLU A 767 6.32 -16.32 -12.35
CA GLU A 767 6.10 -17.43 -11.43
C GLU A 767 5.27 -18.56 -12.06
N PHE A 768 4.32 -18.20 -12.94
CA PHE A 768 3.39 -19.13 -13.59
C PHE A 768 3.61 -19.29 -15.09
N GLU A 769 4.66 -18.70 -15.63
CA GLU A 769 5.03 -18.77 -17.07
C GLU A 769 3.89 -18.34 -18.04
N HIS A 770 3.15 -17.30 -17.65
CA HIS A 770 2.05 -16.70 -18.40
C HIS A 770 2.18 -15.18 -18.55
N GLY A 771 1.39 -14.59 -19.45
CA GLY A 771 1.00 -13.19 -19.35
C GLY A 771 0.06 -12.98 -18.16
N LEU A 772 0.23 -11.87 -17.44
CA LEU A 772 -0.57 -11.58 -16.25
C LEU A 772 -2.08 -11.55 -16.56
N PHE A 773 -2.45 -11.00 -17.70
CA PHE A 773 -3.84 -10.98 -18.16
C PHE A 773 -4.36 -12.40 -18.45
N THR A 774 -3.59 -13.19 -19.20
CA THR A 774 -3.98 -14.57 -19.55
C THR A 774 -4.06 -15.45 -18.32
N TYR A 775 -3.12 -15.34 -17.38
CA TYR A 775 -3.18 -16.10 -16.13
C TYR A 775 -4.51 -15.91 -15.40
N TYR A 776 -4.95 -14.67 -15.19
CA TYR A 776 -6.22 -14.43 -14.49
C TYR A 776 -7.46 -14.77 -15.32
N LEU A 777 -7.37 -14.69 -16.63
CA LEU A 777 -8.41 -15.22 -17.53
C LEU A 777 -8.58 -16.74 -17.31
N LEU A 778 -7.49 -17.50 -17.36
CA LEU A 778 -7.48 -18.95 -17.19
C LEU A 778 -7.90 -19.36 -15.78
N LYS A 779 -7.39 -18.67 -14.75
CA LYS A 779 -7.72 -18.90 -13.35
C LYS A 779 -9.22 -18.77 -13.08
N LYS A 780 -9.85 -17.73 -13.64
CA LYS A 780 -11.30 -17.58 -13.50
C LYS A 780 -12.08 -18.68 -14.21
N LEU A 781 -11.66 -19.06 -15.39
CA LEU A 781 -12.25 -20.19 -16.13
C LEU A 781 -12.09 -21.51 -15.38
N GLN A 782 -10.96 -21.73 -14.71
CA GLN A 782 -10.69 -22.90 -13.88
C GLN A 782 -11.63 -22.95 -12.66
N GLU A 783 -11.66 -21.85 -11.87
CA GLU A 783 -12.47 -21.72 -10.66
C GLU A 783 -13.97 -21.96 -10.94
N THR A 784 -14.47 -21.47 -12.06
CA THR A 784 -15.88 -21.54 -12.43
C THR A 784 -16.22 -22.74 -13.32
N LYS A 785 -15.22 -23.52 -13.71
CA LYS A 785 -15.36 -24.60 -14.71
C LYS A 785 -15.98 -24.10 -16.02
N GLY A 786 -15.64 -22.87 -16.41
CA GLY A 786 -16.15 -22.20 -17.60
C GLY A 786 -17.55 -21.57 -17.44
N ASP A 787 -18.25 -21.80 -16.35
CA ASP A 787 -19.60 -21.27 -16.11
C ASP A 787 -19.53 -19.87 -15.48
N VAL A 788 -19.12 -18.91 -16.28
CA VAL A 788 -18.94 -17.50 -15.89
C VAL A 788 -19.48 -16.58 -16.96
N THR A 789 -20.10 -15.49 -16.57
CA THR A 789 -20.52 -14.44 -17.51
C THR A 789 -19.32 -13.55 -17.91
N LEU A 790 -19.40 -12.93 -19.11
CA LEU A 790 -18.33 -12.03 -19.56
C LEU A 790 -18.18 -10.80 -18.65
N GLY A 791 -19.28 -10.34 -18.02
CA GLY A 791 -19.23 -9.27 -17.03
C GLY A 791 -18.41 -9.67 -15.81
N GLU A 792 -18.73 -10.80 -15.16
CA GLU A 792 -17.99 -11.33 -14.01
C GLU A 792 -16.52 -11.63 -14.34
N LEU A 793 -16.28 -12.19 -15.53
CA LEU A 793 -14.94 -12.48 -16.02
C LEU A 793 -14.12 -11.20 -16.17
N GLY A 794 -14.72 -10.17 -16.77
CA GLY A 794 -14.05 -8.88 -16.99
C GLY A 794 -13.74 -8.13 -15.69
N ASP A 795 -14.69 -8.06 -14.76
CA ASP A 795 -14.49 -7.42 -13.47
C ASP A 795 -13.39 -8.13 -12.66
N TYR A 796 -13.37 -9.47 -12.70
CA TYR A 796 -12.33 -10.27 -12.05
C TYR A 796 -10.94 -10.00 -12.65
N ILE A 797 -10.81 -10.10 -13.99
CA ILE A 797 -9.54 -9.89 -14.68
C ILE A 797 -9.02 -8.48 -14.38
N LYS A 798 -9.87 -7.46 -14.54
CA LYS A 798 -9.49 -6.07 -14.30
C LYS A 798 -8.96 -5.88 -12.89
N THR A 799 -9.75 -6.29 -11.89
CA THR A 799 -9.39 -6.16 -10.48
C THR A 799 -8.07 -6.86 -10.15
N LYS A 800 -7.91 -8.11 -10.60
CA LYS A 800 -6.74 -8.92 -10.26
C LYS A 800 -5.47 -8.47 -10.98
N VAL A 801 -5.56 -8.10 -12.24
CA VAL A 801 -4.41 -7.62 -13.03
C VAL A 801 -3.95 -6.25 -12.52
N GLU A 802 -4.87 -5.31 -12.24
CA GLU A 802 -4.53 -4.01 -11.66
C GLU A 802 -3.79 -4.16 -10.32
N GLN A 803 -4.27 -5.06 -9.46
CA GLN A 803 -3.62 -5.36 -8.18
C GLN A 803 -2.23 -5.97 -8.36
N GLN A 804 -2.16 -7.03 -9.13
CA GLN A 804 -0.97 -7.87 -9.24
C GLN A 804 0.16 -7.19 -10.04
N SER A 805 -0.19 -6.38 -11.03
CA SER A 805 0.83 -5.70 -11.85
C SER A 805 1.70 -4.74 -11.05
N ILE A 806 1.13 -4.05 -10.07
CA ILE A 806 1.87 -3.19 -9.14
C ILE A 806 2.83 -4.02 -8.28
N VAL A 807 2.38 -5.21 -7.85
CA VAL A 807 3.15 -6.11 -6.98
C VAL A 807 4.33 -6.72 -7.71
N VAL A 808 4.05 -7.31 -8.88
CA VAL A 808 5.05 -8.11 -9.63
C VAL A 808 6.02 -7.19 -10.39
N ASN A 809 5.53 -6.08 -10.93
CA ASN A 809 6.27 -5.26 -11.88
C ASN A 809 6.46 -3.80 -11.44
N GLY A 810 5.91 -3.41 -10.28
CA GLY A 810 6.02 -2.04 -9.76
C GLY A 810 5.31 -0.97 -10.58
N LYS A 811 4.50 -1.38 -11.59
CA LYS A 811 3.78 -0.49 -12.50
C LYS A 811 2.36 -1.01 -12.72
N LEU A 812 1.42 -0.09 -12.90
CA LEU A 812 0.02 -0.43 -13.13
C LEU A 812 -0.17 -1.00 -14.56
N GLN A 813 -0.94 -2.09 -14.65
CA GLN A 813 -1.51 -2.62 -15.88
C GLN A 813 -3.02 -2.65 -15.70
N SER A 814 -3.75 -1.89 -16.51
CA SER A 814 -5.20 -1.78 -16.42
C SER A 814 -5.86 -2.44 -17.63
N PRO A 815 -6.39 -3.65 -17.51
CA PRO A 815 -7.16 -4.26 -18.58
C PRO A 815 -8.37 -3.42 -18.96
N SER A 816 -8.69 -3.37 -20.23
CA SER A 816 -9.86 -2.69 -20.74
C SER A 816 -10.86 -3.66 -21.38
N ILE A 817 -12.13 -3.29 -21.27
CA ILE A 817 -13.22 -4.02 -21.91
C ILE A 817 -14.02 -3.02 -22.75
N MET A 818 -14.13 -3.33 -24.03
CA MET A 818 -14.91 -2.55 -24.98
C MET A 818 -16.02 -3.40 -25.56
N SER A 819 -17.19 -2.85 -25.68
CA SER A 819 -18.31 -3.48 -26.38
C SER A 819 -18.80 -2.63 -27.55
N ALA A 820 -19.33 -3.27 -28.54
CA ALA A 820 -19.97 -2.58 -29.65
C ALA A 820 -21.16 -1.73 -29.14
N PRO A 821 -21.34 -0.49 -29.62
CA PRO A 821 -22.39 0.39 -29.11
C PRO A 821 -23.81 -0.19 -29.23
N LEU A 822 -24.05 -1.03 -30.23
CA LEU A 822 -25.35 -1.67 -30.48
C LEU A 822 -25.79 -2.64 -29.38
N ILE A 823 -24.86 -3.24 -28.65
CA ILE A 823 -25.17 -4.26 -27.63
C ILE A 823 -25.23 -3.70 -26.21
N GLY A 824 -24.91 -2.42 -26.01
CA GLY A 824 -24.96 -1.75 -24.72
C GLY A 824 -24.27 -2.57 -23.61
N ASN A 825 -25.00 -2.92 -22.53
CA ASN A 825 -24.54 -3.75 -21.43
C ASN A 825 -24.96 -5.21 -21.50
N ASP A 826 -25.70 -5.63 -22.54
CA ASP A 826 -26.24 -7.00 -22.64
C ASP A 826 -25.13 -8.06 -22.65
N TRP A 827 -23.96 -7.73 -23.18
CA TRP A 827 -22.80 -8.59 -23.20
C TRP A 827 -22.36 -9.07 -21.81
N LYS A 828 -22.66 -8.33 -20.76
CA LYS A 828 -22.27 -8.71 -19.38
C LYS A 828 -22.90 -10.02 -18.94
N THR A 829 -24.03 -10.38 -19.53
CA THR A 829 -24.72 -11.64 -19.27
C THR A 829 -24.29 -12.79 -20.19
N TRP A 830 -23.49 -12.51 -21.22
CA TRP A 830 -23.04 -13.54 -22.15
C TRP A 830 -22.05 -14.48 -21.49
N LYS A 831 -22.02 -15.71 -21.98
CA LYS A 831 -21.05 -16.74 -21.61
C LYS A 831 -20.30 -17.21 -22.85
N LEU A 832 -19.06 -17.66 -22.69
CA LEU A 832 -18.24 -18.15 -23.79
C LEU A 832 -18.83 -19.42 -24.41
N ASP A 833 -19.43 -20.27 -23.59
CA ASP A 833 -19.91 -21.60 -23.98
C ASP A 833 -21.41 -21.68 -24.34
N LYS A 834 -22.26 -20.71 -23.94
CA LYS A 834 -23.74 -20.76 -24.07
C LYS A 834 -24.31 -19.69 -24.96
#